data_4ad1c2b7d636508d8aaae8edd1f69fc9
#
_entry.id   4ad1c2b7d636508d8aaae8edd1f69fc9
#
_cell.length_a   1.000
_cell.length_b   1.000
_cell.length_c   1.000
_cell.angle_alpha   90.00
_cell.angle_beta   90.00
_cell.angle_gamma   90.00
#
_symmetry.space_group_name_H-M   'P 1'
#
loop_
_entity.id
_entity.type
_entity.pdbx_description
1 polymer ?
#
loop_
_entity_poly.entity_id
_entity_poly.type
_entity_poly.pdbx_seq_one_letter_code
_entity_poly.pdbx_strand_id
1 'polypeptide(L)'
;MGLFDRVFRGSDEMFAKAEQELAAVIAELGPDAEMRMPDTAYYLACIYAFLGRKVTKLGDLQEAMVEVKALMTREYRTHSVFTSGVGTAIAAEIIEACKYARTATPYEGTVYHGHFTDAEVRELGVPLVTREIPGFVVMIGPAPSDEEALETIKGYQSRGIFVFLIGGIIDQAVRMGINMGFPVRVVPVGDDIWSVGHIISLVERAAFIFGNVQPGDYDGFLDYSFKRIFAFVNAYAPVNDITVACGGGAICMGFPVITNDTEDMWAVPKSLIIQQDTKDFIETSLEARDIKIKVTNIDIPVAFSNAFEGEIIRKGDMQIEIDGSRVDCCELCHTVPAAEIEDHAIILDGPDFDEFPVGSKICLTMTVEVAGKNWQSDFEPVVERKFHNFLNCVEGLMHTGQRDLIRIRVSKTAFEAGFRAKHLGEVLYAKVKSDYDAVVDKCQVRICTRPEGCAEVRAQANEAFEARDERLKSLTDESVDVFYTCILGQSFSPSHVCIVTPERLGLCGAVSWLDAKATKELDPEGPCQIVPKSRCTDERVGAYEDVNEAVSLYSHGALERVTLYSIMEDPMTSCGCFECICGIEPCSNGVVITNREHPGMTPLGMSFSEMASMTGGGVQTPGFMGHGKQFIASKKFMKAEGGPARIVWMPKALKEFVRDKLNTTAQELYGIDDFVDMIADETITEDAEGLMNYLAEKGHPALGMDPLF
;
A
#
# COMPACT_ATOMS: atom_id res chain seq x y z
N MET A 1 11.12 -2.73 -46.40
CA MET A 1 10.46 -3.75 -45.58
C MET A 1 9.47 -3.03 -44.69
N GLY A 2 8.20 -3.36 -44.70
CA GLY A 2 7.21 -2.61 -43.93
C GLY A 2 7.18 -3.06 -42.47
N LEU A 3 6.64 -2.22 -41.58
CA LEU A 3 6.37 -2.53 -40.16
C LEU A 3 5.71 -3.91 -39.98
N PHE A 4 4.70 -4.20 -40.77
CA PHE A 4 3.98 -5.46 -40.69
C PHE A 4 4.90 -6.68 -40.86
N ASP A 5 5.92 -6.59 -41.71
CA ASP A 5 6.88 -7.68 -41.92
C ASP A 5 7.73 -7.91 -40.65
N ARG A 6 8.05 -6.87 -39.91
CA ARG A 6 8.82 -6.98 -38.65
C ARG A 6 7.97 -7.60 -37.53
N VAL A 7 6.72 -7.14 -37.37
CA VAL A 7 5.79 -7.75 -36.39
C VAL A 7 5.61 -9.24 -36.65
N PHE A 8 5.40 -9.62 -37.93
CA PHE A 8 5.20 -11.03 -38.27
C PHE A 8 6.46 -11.87 -38.04
N ARG A 9 7.64 -11.38 -38.38
CA ARG A 9 8.90 -12.10 -38.09
C ARG A 9 9.12 -12.26 -36.59
N GLY A 10 8.94 -11.19 -35.80
CA GLY A 10 9.10 -11.24 -34.37
C GLY A 10 8.09 -12.18 -33.71
N SER A 11 6.83 -12.18 -34.17
CA SER A 11 5.82 -13.10 -33.71
C SER A 11 6.15 -14.56 -34.08
N ASP A 12 6.57 -14.81 -35.32
CA ASP A 12 6.98 -16.14 -35.77
C ASP A 12 8.18 -16.67 -34.95
N GLU A 13 9.15 -15.80 -34.65
CA GLU A 13 10.31 -16.15 -33.84
C GLU A 13 9.91 -16.49 -32.40
N MET A 14 9.01 -15.72 -31.77
CA MET A 14 8.50 -16.02 -30.43
C MET A 14 7.73 -17.33 -30.38
N PHE A 15 6.87 -17.58 -31.39
CA PHE A 15 6.14 -18.84 -31.48
C PHE A 15 7.08 -20.03 -31.64
N ALA A 16 8.11 -19.91 -32.47
CA ALA A 16 9.10 -20.98 -32.64
C ALA A 16 9.82 -21.30 -31.33
N LYS A 17 10.19 -20.27 -30.55
CA LYS A 17 10.79 -20.45 -29.22
C LYS A 17 9.81 -21.13 -28.26
N ALA A 18 8.55 -20.67 -28.20
CA ALA A 18 7.54 -21.25 -27.33
C ALA A 18 7.25 -22.72 -27.68
N GLU A 19 7.16 -23.07 -28.97
CA GLU A 19 7.00 -24.47 -29.42
C GLU A 19 8.17 -25.35 -29.01
N GLN A 20 9.40 -24.84 -29.18
CA GLN A 20 10.59 -25.59 -28.81
C GLN A 20 10.65 -25.84 -27.30
N GLU A 21 10.42 -24.81 -26.47
CA GLU A 21 10.44 -24.93 -25.01
C GLU A 21 9.32 -25.86 -24.52
N LEU A 22 8.10 -25.69 -25.04
CA LEU A 22 6.96 -26.53 -24.64
C LEU A 22 7.19 -28.00 -25.03
N ALA A 23 7.71 -28.27 -26.23
CA ALA A 23 8.03 -29.65 -26.65
C ALA A 23 9.11 -30.26 -25.73
N ALA A 24 10.13 -29.50 -25.35
CA ALA A 24 11.17 -29.97 -24.45
C ALA A 24 10.62 -30.30 -23.06
N VAL A 25 9.78 -29.43 -22.49
CA VAL A 25 9.19 -29.66 -21.16
C VAL A 25 8.21 -30.83 -21.17
N ILE A 26 7.40 -30.96 -22.21
CA ILE A 26 6.47 -32.10 -22.33
C ILE A 26 7.24 -33.42 -22.48
N ALA A 27 8.36 -33.40 -23.20
CA ALA A 27 9.22 -34.59 -23.30
C ALA A 27 9.86 -34.98 -21.95
N GLU A 28 10.12 -33.98 -21.09
CA GLU A 28 10.70 -34.15 -19.77
C GLU A 28 9.66 -34.59 -18.72
N LEU A 29 8.53 -33.90 -18.62
CA LEU A 29 7.56 -34.02 -17.55
C LEU A 29 6.26 -34.75 -17.94
N GLY A 30 6.01 -34.89 -19.22
CA GLY A 30 4.76 -35.41 -19.76
C GLY A 30 3.65 -34.37 -19.96
N PRO A 31 2.67 -34.60 -20.84
CA PRO A 31 1.58 -33.66 -21.13
C PRO A 31 0.60 -33.49 -19.96
N ASP A 32 0.52 -34.46 -19.06
CA ASP A 32 -0.36 -34.44 -17.88
C ASP A 32 0.26 -33.73 -16.66
N ALA A 33 1.50 -33.23 -16.75
CA ALA A 33 2.13 -32.48 -15.68
C ALA A 33 1.31 -31.21 -15.36
N GLU A 34 1.05 -31.02 -14.05
CA GLU A 34 0.31 -29.84 -13.57
C GLU A 34 1.11 -28.56 -13.80
N MET A 35 0.37 -27.55 -14.23
CA MET A 35 0.87 -26.19 -14.43
C MET A 35 0.33 -25.27 -13.36
N ARG A 36 1.23 -24.70 -12.57
CA ARG A 36 0.89 -23.67 -11.57
C ARG A 36 2.03 -22.66 -11.47
N MET A 37 1.67 -21.39 -11.45
CA MET A 37 2.54 -20.31 -11.01
C MET A 37 2.26 -20.02 -9.53
N PRO A 38 3.26 -19.74 -8.69
CA PRO A 38 3.05 -19.47 -7.27
C PRO A 38 2.24 -18.19 -7.04
N ASP A 39 1.48 -18.18 -5.96
CA ASP A 39 0.81 -17.00 -5.42
C ASP A 39 -0.09 -16.22 -6.40
N THR A 40 -0.76 -16.93 -7.32
CA THR A 40 -1.74 -16.33 -8.23
C THR A 40 -2.93 -17.25 -8.53
N ALA A 41 -4.12 -16.67 -8.59
CA ALA A 41 -5.33 -17.32 -9.05
C ALA A 41 -5.50 -17.23 -10.59
N TYR A 42 -4.83 -16.26 -11.22
CA TYR A 42 -4.95 -15.91 -12.64
C TYR A 42 -3.62 -16.14 -13.38
N TYR A 43 -3.01 -17.30 -13.19
CA TYR A 43 -1.83 -17.64 -13.97
C TYR A 43 -2.21 -17.85 -15.45
N LEU A 44 -1.28 -17.55 -16.36
CA LEU A 44 -1.49 -17.55 -17.81
C LEU A 44 -2.67 -16.65 -18.22
N ALA A 45 -2.63 -15.42 -17.73
CA ALA A 45 -3.72 -14.47 -17.86
C ALA A 45 -4.02 -14.09 -19.31
N CYS A 46 -3.00 -14.05 -20.19
CA CYS A 46 -3.19 -13.80 -21.63
C CYS A 46 -4.01 -14.90 -22.29
N ILE A 47 -3.70 -16.17 -22.03
CA ILE A 47 -4.48 -17.30 -22.55
C ILE A 47 -5.92 -17.23 -22.02
N TYR A 48 -6.06 -16.94 -20.72
CA TYR A 48 -7.37 -16.87 -20.09
C TYR A 48 -8.21 -15.68 -20.59
N ALA A 49 -7.59 -14.51 -20.78
CA ALA A 49 -8.25 -13.31 -21.29
C ALA A 49 -8.70 -13.45 -22.74
N PHE A 50 -7.82 -13.95 -23.61
CA PHE A 50 -8.10 -13.99 -25.05
C PHE A 50 -8.82 -15.23 -25.54
N LEU A 51 -8.56 -16.39 -24.91
CA LEU A 51 -9.16 -17.66 -25.31
C LEU A 51 -10.28 -18.13 -24.37
N GLY A 52 -10.48 -17.48 -23.21
CA GLY A 52 -11.41 -17.94 -22.18
C GLY A 52 -11.04 -19.30 -21.58
N ARG A 53 -9.81 -19.78 -21.80
CA ARG A 53 -9.34 -21.11 -21.44
C ARG A 53 -8.45 -21.06 -20.21
N LYS A 54 -8.84 -21.77 -19.17
CA LYS A 54 -7.97 -21.99 -18.01
C LYS A 54 -7.07 -23.19 -18.26
N VAL A 55 -5.77 -22.95 -18.26
CA VAL A 55 -4.75 -24.00 -18.40
C VAL A 55 -4.50 -24.64 -17.03
N THR A 56 -4.44 -25.98 -16.98
CA THR A 56 -4.12 -26.72 -15.76
C THR A 56 -2.97 -27.70 -15.96
N LYS A 57 -2.71 -28.11 -17.20
CA LYS A 57 -1.68 -29.07 -17.60
C LYS A 57 -0.86 -28.56 -18.77
N LEU A 58 0.35 -29.10 -18.93
CA LEU A 58 1.21 -28.80 -20.08
C LEU A 58 0.55 -29.12 -21.43
N GLY A 59 -0.24 -30.18 -21.50
CA GLY A 59 -1.00 -30.55 -22.72
C GLY A 59 -1.99 -29.47 -23.15
N ASP A 60 -2.60 -28.75 -22.20
CA ASP A 60 -3.55 -27.67 -22.51
C ASP A 60 -2.86 -26.50 -23.24
N LEU A 61 -1.55 -26.28 -23.00
CA LEU A 61 -0.75 -25.27 -23.69
C LEU A 61 -0.54 -25.60 -25.18
N GLN A 62 -0.44 -26.90 -25.55
CA GLN A 62 -0.35 -27.30 -26.96
C GLN A 62 -1.64 -26.95 -27.71
N GLU A 63 -2.78 -27.19 -27.09
CA GLU A 63 -4.07 -26.84 -27.68
C GLU A 63 -4.23 -25.33 -27.81
N ALA A 64 -3.86 -24.55 -26.76
CA ALA A 64 -3.89 -23.11 -26.80
C ALA A 64 -3.00 -22.52 -27.91
N MET A 65 -1.81 -23.09 -28.15
CA MET A 65 -0.93 -22.66 -29.24
C MET A 65 -1.56 -22.87 -30.62
N VAL A 66 -2.28 -23.99 -30.82
CA VAL A 66 -2.99 -24.27 -32.09
C VAL A 66 -4.09 -23.24 -32.31
N GLU A 67 -4.86 -22.91 -31.28
CA GLU A 67 -5.93 -21.91 -31.36
C GLU A 67 -5.36 -20.52 -31.69
N VAL A 68 -4.32 -20.10 -31.00
CA VAL A 68 -3.69 -18.79 -31.24
C VAL A 68 -3.13 -18.68 -32.64
N LYS A 69 -2.47 -19.72 -33.15
CA LYS A 69 -1.98 -19.74 -34.53
C LYS A 69 -3.12 -19.61 -35.55
N ALA A 70 -4.27 -20.21 -35.28
CA ALA A 70 -5.44 -20.08 -36.13
C ALA A 70 -6.02 -18.65 -36.14
N LEU A 71 -5.96 -17.96 -35.01
CA LEU A 71 -6.36 -16.53 -34.89
C LEU A 71 -5.40 -15.60 -35.63
N MET A 72 -4.10 -15.93 -35.72
CA MET A 72 -3.06 -15.13 -36.38
C MET A 72 -3.08 -15.25 -37.91
N THR A 73 -4.26 -15.34 -38.53
CA THR A 73 -4.36 -15.40 -39.99
C THR A 73 -3.85 -14.12 -40.64
N ARG A 74 -3.09 -14.24 -41.73
CA ARG A 74 -2.47 -13.08 -42.42
C ARG A 74 -3.29 -12.57 -43.61
N GLU A 75 -4.54 -12.94 -43.68
CA GLU A 75 -5.45 -12.58 -44.78
C GLU A 75 -5.83 -11.09 -44.77
N TYR A 76 -5.98 -10.50 -43.58
CA TYR A 76 -6.31 -9.09 -43.38
C TYR A 76 -5.18 -8.37 -42.62
N ARG A 77 -4.27 -7.69 -43.33
CA ARG A 77 -3.00 -7.16 -42.80
C ARG A 77 -3.15 -6.39 -41.50
N THR A 78 -4.09 -5.50 -41.36
CA THR A 78 -4.25 -4.68 -40.15
C THR A 78 -4.70 -5.53 -38.95
N HIS A 79 -5.69 -6.40 -39.17
CA HIS A 79 -6.15 -7.33 -38.13
C HIS A 79 -5.06 -8.33 -37.74
N SER A 80 -4.30 -8.81 -38.71
CA SER A 80 -3.22 -9.79 -38.52
C SER A 80 -2.06 -9.21 -37.71
N VAL A 81 -1.75 -7.91 -37.84
CA VAL A 81 -0.75 -7.23 -36.98
C VAL A 81 -1.19 -7.23 -35.54
N PHE A 82 -2.46 -6.92 -35.31
CA PHE A 82 -3.07 -6.91 -34.01
C PHE A 82 -3.01 -8.30 -33.36
N THR A 83 -3.57 -9.31 -34.02
CA THR A 83 -3.57 -10.69 -33.52
C THR A 83 -2.16 -11.27 -33.37
N SER A 84 -1.20 -10.86 -34.18
CA SER A 84 0.20 -11.25 -34.03
C SER A 84 0.85 -10.63 -32.80
N GLY A 85 0.53 -9.38 -32.45
CA GLY A 85 0.98 -8.75 -31.22
C GLY A 85 0.47 -9.47 -29.97
N VAL A 86 -0.83 -9.77 -29.92
CA VAL A 86 -1.45 -10.58 -28.87
C VAL A 86 -0.84 -11.99 -28.82
N GLY A 87 -0.71 -12.64 -29.97
CA GLY A 87 -0.08 -13.96 -30.06
C GLY A 87 1.35 -13.97 -29.53
N THR A 88 2.12 -12.90 -29.75
CA THR A 88 3.47 -12.75 -29.21
C THR A 88 3.45 -12.71 -27.67
N ALA A 89 2.49 -12.03 -27.07
CA ALA A 89 2.30 -12.01 -25.61
C ALA A 89 1.97 -13.40 -25.06
N ILE A 90 1.06 -14.13 -25.72
CA ILE A 90 0.72 -15.50 -25.34
C ILE A 90 1.93 -16.44 -25.50
N ALA A 91 2.72 -16.30 -26.57
CA ALA A 91 3.93 -17.10 -26.74
C ALA A 91 4.95 -16.84 -25.63
N ALA A 92 5.10 -15.58 -25.20
CA ALA A 92 5.94 -15.20 -24.05
C ALA A 92 5.44 -15.86 -22.75
N GLU A 93 4.14 -15.84 -22.52
CA GLU A 93 3.50 -16.47 -21.35
C GLU A 93 3.69 -17.98 -21.34
N ILE A 94 3.64 -18.65 -22.50
CA ILE A 94 3.92 -20.09 -22.64
C ILE A 94 5.38 -20.42 -22.31
N ILE A 95 6.34 -19.60 -22.77
CA ILE A 95 7.76 -19.77 -22.42
C ILE A 95 7.94 -19.68 -20.91
N GLU A 96 7.30 -18.71 -20.28
CA GLU A 96 7.36 -18.52 -18.83
C GLU A 96 6.71 -19.70 -18.09
N ALA A 97 5.57 -20.15 -18.55
CA ALA A 97 4.89 -21.33 -18.03
C ALA A 97 5.79 -22.58 -18.04
N CYS A 98 6.57 -22.76 -19.11
CA CYS A 98 7.53 -23.86 -19.20
C CYS A 98 8.62 -23.80 -18.14
N LYS A 99 9.08 -22.60 -17.73
CA LYS A 99 10.04 -22.43 -16.66
C LYS A 99 9.43 -22.84 -15.30
N TYR A 100 8.22 -22.35 -15.00
CA TYR A 100 7.50 -22.68 -13.76
C TYR A 100 7.01 -24.13 -13.70
N ALA A 101 6.85 -24.81 -14.83
CA ALA A 101 6.58 -26.23 -14.83
C ALA A 101 7.76 -27.07 -14.30
N ARG A 102 9.01 -26.60 -14.52
CA ARG A 102 10.21 -27.28 -14.05
C ARG A 102 10.53 -26.99 -12.58
N THR A 103 10.25 -25.76 -12.10
CA THR A 103 10.51 -25.36 -10.71
C THR A 103 9.62 -24.17 -10.31
N ALA A 104 9.21 -24.12 -9.06
CA ALA A 104 8.45 -22.99 -8.52
C ALA A 104 9.29 -21.69 -8.40
N THR A 105 10.62 -21.79 -8.47
CA THR A 105 11.57 -20.67 -8.38
C THR A 105 12.54 -20.70 -9.56
N PRO A 106 12.06 -20.41 -10.80
CA PRO A 106 12.90 -20.50 -11.99
C PRO A 106 13.95 -19.40 -12.10
N TYR A 107 13.85 -18.38 -11.27
CA TYR A 107 14.72 -17.22 -11.27
C TYR A 107 15.46 -17.09 -9.95
N GLU A 108 16.77 -16.88 -10.04
CA GLU A 108 17.65 -16.63 -8.91
C GLU A 108 18.28 -15.25 -9.07
N GLY A 109 18.28 -14.45 -8.00
CA GLY A 109 18.91 -13.14 -7.98
C GLY A 109 17.97 -11.97 -7.69
N THR A 110 18.58 -10.80 -7.51
CA THR A 110 17.86 -9.57 -7.08
C THR A 110 17.37 -8.72 -8.23
N VAL A 111 17.77 -8.99 -9.45
CA VAL A 111 17.47 -8.19 -10.67
C VAL A 111 16.40 -8.80 -11.56
N TYR A 112 15.88 -9.96 -11.20
CA TYR A 112 14.81 -10.58 -11.94
C TYR A 112 13.59 -10.78 -11.07
N HIS A 113 12.45 -10.25 -11.50
CA HIS A 113 11.21 -10.36 -10.75
C HIS A 113 10.37 -11.55 -11.21
N GLY A 114 10.37 -11.86 -12.49
CA GLY A 114 9.59 -12.94 -13.09
C GLY A 114 8.08 -12.69 -13.04
N HIS A 115 7.34 -13.71 -12.64
CA HIS A 115 5.89 -13.63 -12.51
C HIS A 115 5.46 -12.78 -11.30
N PHE A 116 4.55 -11.83 -11.52
CA PHE A 116 3.98 -11.02 -10.44
C PHE A 116 2.91 -11.81 -9.67
N THR A 117 2.96 -11.74 -8.36
CA THR A 117 1.96 -12.34 -7.46
C THR A 117 0.64 -11.56 -7.49
N ASP A 118 -0.47 -12.17 -7.04
CA ASP A 118 -1.74 -11.44 -6.92
C ASP A 118 -1.67 -10.31 -5.90
N ALA A 119 -0.80 -10.43 -4.89
CA ALA A 119 -0.55 -9.36 -3.93
C ALA A 119 0.07 -8.13 -4.61
N GLU A 120 1.08 -8.34 -5.46
CA GLU A 120 1.74 -7.26 -6.21
C GLU A 120 0.80 -6.61 -7.25
N VAL A 121 -0.05 -7.41 -7.92
CA VAL A 121 -1.08 -6.87 -8.82
C VAL A 121 -2.07 -5.99 -8.07
N ARG A 122 -2.46 -6.37 -6.86
CA ARG A 122 -3.33 -5.55 -6.01
C ARG A 122 -2.64 -4.29 -5.53
N GLU A 123 -1.38 -4.38 -5.13
CA GLU A 123 -0.59 -3.22 -4.74
C GLU A 123 -0.46 -2.19 -5.86
N LEU A 124 -0.20 -2.64 -7.09
CA LEU A 124 -0.20 -1.77 -8.27
C LEU A 124 -1.61 -1.27 -8.62
N GLY A 125 -2.62 -2.12 -8.51
CA GLY A 125 -3.99 -1.81 -8.91
C GLY A 125 -4.61 -0.66 -8.10
N VAL A 126 -4.33 -0.56 -6.81
CA VAL A 126 -4.83 0.51 -5.94
C VAL A 126 -4.48 1.90 -6.49
N PRO A 127 -3.21 2.26 -6.73
CA PRO A 127 -2.85 3.54 -7.31
C PRO A 127 -3.43 3.77 -8.71
N LEU A 128 -3.45 2.76 -9.57
CA LEU A 128 -4.00 2.87 -10.92
C LEU A 128 -5.50 3.21 -10.91
N VAL A 129 -6.25 2.64 -9.99
CA VAL A 129 -7.70 2.86 -9.86
C VAL A 129 -7.99 4.20 -9.18
N THR A 130 -7.26 4.55 -8.14
CA THR A 130 -7.43 5.83 -7.43
C THR A 130 -6.82 7.02 -8.16
N ARG A 131 -6.00 6.76 -9.19
CA ARG A 131 -5.22 7.78 -9.92
C ARG A 131 -4.21 8.52 -9.04
N GLU A 132 -3.81 7.93 -7.95
CA GLU A 132 -2.73 8.45 -7.09
C GLU A 132 -1.37 8.33 -7.79
N ILE A 133 -1.22 7.32 -8.67
CA ILE A 133 -0.11 7.24 -9.62
C ILE A 133 -0.63 7.57 -11.01
N PRO A 134 0.06 8.44 -11.76
CA PRO A 134 -0.35 8.78 -13.13
C PRO A 134 -0.29 7.60 -14.10
N GLY A 135 0.40 6.51 -13.75
CA GLY A 135 0.49 5.32 -14.57
C GLY A 135 1.82 4.59 -14.46
N PHE A 136 2.13 3.75 -15.43
CA PHE A 136 3.41 3.08 -15.49
C PHE A 136 4.07 3.16 -16.87
N VAL A 137 5.39 3.05 -16.88
CA VAL A 137 6.22 2.93 -18.08
C VAL A 137 6.92 1.58 -18.12
N VAL A 138 6.96 0.97 -19.30
CA VAL A 138 7.81 -0.19 -19.58
C VAL A 138 9.02 0.33 -20.36
N MET A 139 10.22 0.29 -19.77
CA MET A 139 11.46 0.70 -20.42
C MET A 139 12.21 -0.52 -20.93
N ILE A 140 12.44 -0.57 -22.24
CA ILE A 140 13.10 -1.68 -22.93
C ILE A 140 14.40 -1.18 -23.52
N GLY A 141 15.53 -1.70 -23.08
CA GLY A 141 16.77 -1.17 -23.59
C GLY A 141 17.97 -2.07 -23.40
N PRO A 142 19.16 -1.58 -23.74
CA PRO A 142 19.82 -0.49 -23.00
C PRO A 142 19.54 0.91 -23.54
N ALA A 143 19.55 1.91 -22.65
CA ALA A 143 19.63 3.31 -23.02
C ALA A 143 21.00 3.63 -23.66
N PRO A 144 21.13 4.75 -24.42
CA PRO A 144 22.39 5.13 -25.08
C PRO A 144 23.58 5.29 -24.13
N SER A 145 23.34 5.70 -22.87
CA SER A 145 24.36 5.76 -21.81
C SER A 145 23.76 5.44 -20.45
N ASP A 146 24.62 5.19 -19.46
CA ASP A 146 24.21 4.96 -18.08
C ASP A 146 23.60 6.24 -17.47
N GLU A 147 24.10 7.40 -17.83
CA GLU A 147 23.59 8.69 -17.40
C GLU A 147 22.17 8.94 -17.91
N GLU A 148 21.90 8.65 -19.20
CA GLU A 148 20.53 8.77 -19.75
C GLU A 148 19.57 7.77 -19.13
N ALA A 149 20.02 6.53 -18.85
CA ALA A 149 19.22 5.55 -18.12
C ALA A 149 18.82 6.08 -16.74
N LEU A 150 19.80 6.61 -15.97
CA LEU A 150 19.59 7.19 -14.66
C LEU A 150 18.61 8.37 -14.72
N GLU A 151 18.85 9.34 -15.62
CA GLU A 151 18.03 10.53 -15.76
C GLU A 151 16.57 10.17 -16.10
N THR A 152 16.36 9.23 -17.02
CA THR A 152 15.01 8.83 -17.44
C THR A 152 14.30 8.05 -16.35
N ILE A 153 14.95 7.06 -15.72
CA ILE A 153 14.35 6.29 -14.62
C ILE A 153 13.98 7.21 -13.45
N LYS A 154 14.93 8.06 -13.00
CA LYS A 154 14.68 9.01 -11.90
C LYS A 154 13.66 10.08 -12.28
N GLY A 155 13.64 10.49 -13.53
CA GLY A 155 12.66 11.43 -14.05
C GLY A 155 11.22 10.91 -13.99
N TYR A 156 10.99 9.65 -14.32
CA TYR A 156 9.69 8.99 -14.12
C TYR A 156 9.39 8.78 -12.63
N GLN A 157 10.35 8.28 -11.89
CA GLN A 157 10.20 8.03 -10.46
C GLN A 157 9.84 9.32 -9.69
N SER A 158 10.50 10.44 -9.98
CA SER A 158 10.21 11.74 -9.35
C SER A 158 8.79 12.26 -9.64
N ARG A 159 8.15 11.75 -10.68
CA ARG A 159 6.76 12.04 -11.04
C ARG A 159 5.77 11.01 -10.47
N GLY A 160 6.24 10.03 -9.71
CA GLY A 160 5.42 8.97 -9.14
C GLY A 160 5.00 7.89 -10.14
N ILE A 161 5.56 7.89 -11.35
CA ILE A 161 5.29 6.88 -12.37
C ILE A 161 5.97 5.56 -11.97
N PHE A 162 5.26 4.46 -12.09
CA PHE A 162 5.79 3.14 -11.87
C PHE A 162 6.65 2.71 -13.07
N VAL A 163 7.89 2.29 -12.83
CA VAL A 163 8.88 2.00 -13.88
C VAL A 163 9.18 0.51 -13.91
N PHE A 164 8.84 -0.16 -15.01
CA PHE A 164 9.24 -1.54 -15.27
C PHE A 164 10.43 -1.56 -16.21
N LEU A 165 11.51 -2.23 -15.81
CA LEU A 165 12.75 -2.32 -16.56
C LEU A 165 12.89 -3.68 -17.23
N ILE A 166 13.24 -3.72 -18.52
CA ILE A 166 13.44 -4.95 -19.30
C ILE A 166 14.72 -4.87 -20.10
N GLY A 167 15.55 -5.93 -20.02
CA GLY A 167 16.78 -6.07 -20.76
C GLY A 167 17.93 -5.21 -20.23
N GLY A 168 18.84 -4.78 -21.08
CA GLY A 168 20.11 -4.14 -20.70
C GLY A 168 20.01 -2.88 -19.85
N ILE A 169 18.84 -2.26 -19.75
CA ILE A 169 18.60 -1.11 -18.85
C ILE A 169 18.63 -1.53 -17.36
N ILE A 170 18.37 -2.80 -17.05
CA ILE A 170 18.49 -3.34 -15.69
C ILE A 170 19.95 -3.28 -15.24
N ASP A 171 20.88 -3.75 -16.08
CA ASP A 171 22.31 -3.68 -15.78
C ASP A 171 22.80 -2.24 -15.59
N GLN A 172 22.27 -1.30 -16.37
CA GLN A 172 22.56 0.12 -16.22
C GLN A 172 22.04 0.65 -14.87
N ALA A 173 20.81 0.32 -14.49
CA ALA A 173 20.22 0.69 -13.19
C ALA A 173 21.06 0.14 -12.02
N VAL A 174 21.52 -1.11 -12.12
CA VAL A 174 22.41 -1.73 -11.10
C VAL A 174 23.75 -0.97 -11.01
N ARG A 175 24.41 -0.71 -12.13
CA ARG A 175 25.69 0.03 -12.13
C ARG A 175 25.56 1.42 -11.55
N MET A 176 24.43 2.09 -11.79
CA MET A 176 24.15 3.44 -11.28
C MET A 176 23.63 3.45 -9.84
N GLY A 177 23.49 2.29 -9.20
CA GLY A 177 23.04 2.18 -7.82
C GLY A 177 21.59 2.60 -7.58
N ILE A 178 20.73 2.45 -8.60
CA ILE A 178 19.29 2.74 -8.45
C ILE A 178 18.67 1.72 -7.51
N ASN A 179 17.99 2.21 -6.46
CA ASN A 179 17.19 1.35 -5.61
C ASN A 179 15.99 0.82 -6.41
N MET A 180 15.78 -0.50 -6.37
CA MET A 180 14.74 -1.19 -7.15
C MET A 180 13.83 -2.01 -6.24
N GLY A 181 12.58 -2.14 -6.65
CA GLY A 181 11.53 -2.88 -5.96
C GLY A 181 10.18 -2.19 -6.09
N PHE A 182 9.12 -2.88 -5.72
CA PHE A 182 7.76 -2.32 -5.68
C PHE A 182 7.64 -1.08 -4.79
N PRO A 183 8.20 -1.08 -3.56
CA PRO A 183 8.08 0.09 -2.67
C PRO A 183 8.61 1.39 -3.25
N VAL A 184 9.64 1.31 -4.10
CA VAL A 184 10.24 2.48 -4.76
C VAL A 184 9.81 2.63 -6.21
N ARG A 185 8.86 1.80 -6.66
CA ARG A 185 8.23 1.83 -8.00
C ARG A 185 9.21 1.77 -9.18
N VAL A 186 10.33 1.08 -9.00
CA VAL A 186 11.28 0.76 -10.07
C VAL A 186 11.54 -0.74 -10.02
N VAL A 187 10.95 -1.50 -10.94
CA VAL A 187 10.94 -2.96 -10.87
C VAL A 187 11.67 -3.58 -12.05
N PRO A 188 12.75 -4.34 -11.82
CA PRO A 188 13.40 -5.12 -12.86
C PRO A 188 12.53 -6.34 -13.17
N VAL A 189 12.04 -6.44 -14.42
CA VAL A 189 11.14 -7.53 -14.83
C VAL A 189 11.90 -8.74 -15.35
N GLY A 190 12.89 -8.51 -16.18
CA GLY A 190 13.73 -9.57 -16.72
C GLY A 190 14.66 -9.11 -17.84
N ASP A 191 15.70 -9.91 -18.09
CA ASP A 191 16.73 -9.59 -19.10
C ASP A 191 16.25 -9.83 -20.53
N ASP A 192 15.29 -10.72 -20.70
CA ASP A 192 14.78 -11.13 -22.00
C ASP A 192 13.59 -10.27 -22.42
N ILE A 193 13.52 -9.96 -23.71
CA ILE A 193 12.47 -9.11 -24.27
C ILE A 193 11.05 -9.72 -24.10
N TRP A 194 10.91 -11.03 -24.03
CA TRP A 194 9.60 -11.67 -23.76
C TRP A 194 9.09 -11.40 -22.34
N SER A 195 9.91 -10.83 -21.45
CA SER A 195 9.46 -10.33 -20.15
C SER A 195 8.39 -9.23 -20.28
N VAL A 196 8.22 -8.63 -21.44
CA VAL A 196 7.05 -7.76 -21.75
C VAL A 196 5.73 -8.53 -21.54
N GLY A 197 5.73 -9.83 -21.76
CA GLY A 197 4.58 -10.70 -21.48
C GLY A 197 4.13 -10.65 -20.02
N HIS A 198 5.05 -10.49 -19.06
CA HIS A 198 4.71 -10.33 -17.65
C HIS A 198 3.91 -9.05 -17.37
N ILE A 199 4.27 -7.95 -18.05
CA ILE A 199 3.55 -6.68 -17.94
C ILE A 199 2.17 -6.77 -18.56
N ILE A 200 2.03 -7.45 -19.69
CA ILE A 200 0.74 -7.67 -20.33
C ILE A 200 -0.13 -8.54 -19.41
N SER A 201 0.40 -9.65 -18.91
CA SER A 201 -0.29 -10.52 -17.94
C SER A 201 -0.71 -9.76 -16.67
N LEU A 202 0.13 -8.84 -16.16
CA LEU A 202 -0.21 -7.98 -15.03
C LEU A 202 -1.45 -7.12 -15.31
N VAL A 203 -1.51 -6.51 -16.49
CA VAL A 203 -2.64 -5.67 -16.93
C VAL A 203 -3.93 -6.49 -17.03
N GLU A 204 -3.84 -7.69 -17.60
CA GLU A 204 -4.98 -8.60 -17.75
C GLU A 204 -5.51 -9.08 -16.41
N ARG A 205 -4.62 -9.40 -15.50
CA ARG A 205 -4.99 -9.77 -14.13
C ARG A 205 -5.62 -8.60 -13.38
N ALA A 206 -5.13 -7.38 -13.59
CA ALA A 206 -5.77 -6.18 -13.04
C ALA A 206 -7.20 -6.01 -13.57
N ALA A 207 -7.46 -6.30 -14.85
CA ALA A 207 -8.80 -6.26 -15.43
C ALA A 207 -9.73 -7.31 -14.81
N PHE A 208 -9.24 -8.53 -14.54
CA PHE A 208 -10.01 -9.56 -13.84
C PHE A 208 -10.30 -9.18 -12.39
N ILE A 209 -9.29 -8.70 -11.65
CA ILE A 209 -9.37 -8.42 -10.21
C ILE A 209 -10.20 -7.15 -9.93
N PHE A 210 -9.98 -6.08 -10.69
CA PHE A 210 -10.55 -4.76 -10.42
C PHE A 210 -11.61 -4.33 -11.41
N GLY A 211 -11.59 -4.87 -12.64
CA GLY A 211 -12.50 -4.51 -13.72
C GLY A 211 -13.72 -5.40 -13.84
N ASN A 212 -13.76 -6.51 -13.10
CA ASN A 212 -14.80 -7.56 -13.25
C ASN A 212 -14.99 -8.02 -14.71
N VAL A 213 -13.92 -7.96 -15.51
CA VAL A 213 -13.92 -8.45 -16.88
C VAL A 213 -13.99 -9.98 -16.87
N GLN A 214 -14.78 -10.56 -17.74
CA GLN A 214 -14.93 -12.01 -17.79
C GLN A 214 -13.89 -12.64 -18.71
N PRO A 215 -13.43 -13.89 -18.43
CA PRO A 215 -12.54 -14.61 -19.32
C PRO A 215 -13.12 -14.75 -20.72
N GLY A 216 -12.33 -14.46 -21.74
CA GLY A 216 -12.76 -14.48 -23.15
C GLY A 216 -13.52 -13.23 -23.60
N ASP A 217 -13.78 -12.27 -22.69
CA ASP A 217 -14.37 -10.99 -23.04
C ASP A 217 -13.28 -10.00 -23.50
N TYR A 218 -12.82 -10.19 -24.72
CA TYR A 218 -11.76 -9.38 -25.31
C TYR A 218 -12.09 -7.88 -25.37
N ASP A 219 -13.31 -7.54 -25.75
CA ASP A 219 -13.73 -6.14 -25.87
C ASP A 219 -13.81 -5.46 -24.50
N GLY A 220 -14.33 -6.15 -23.49
CA GLY A 220 -14.34 -5.66 -22.10
C GLY A 220 -12.93 -5.48 -21.57
N PHE A 221 -12.02 -6.36 -21.91
CA PHE A 221 -10.61 -6.29 -21.55
C PHE A 221 -9.93 -5.06 -22.16
N LEU A 222 -10.07 -4.83 -23.46
CA LEU A 222 -9.54 -3.65 -24.14
C LEU A 222 -10.12 -2.34 -23.58
N ASP A 223 -11.43 -2.32 -23.35
CA ASP A 223 -12.11 -1.15 -22.81
C ASP A 223 -11.58 -0.79 -21.41
N TYR A 224 -11.39 -1.79 -20.54
CA TYR A 224 -10.80 -1.59 -19.22
C TYR A 224 -9.36 -1.08 -19.32
N SER A 225 -8.54 -1.74 -20.12
CA SER A 225 -7.13 -1.40 -20.31
C SER A 225 -6.96 0.05 -20.84
N PHE A 226 -7.73 0.40 -21.85
CA PHE A 226 -7.68 1.72 -22.46
C PHE A 226 -8.15 2.84 -21.53
N LYS A 227 -9.23 2.62 -20.77
CA LYS A 227 -9.85 3.64 -19.92
C LYS A 227 -9.27 3.75 -18.52
N ARG A 228 -8.73 2.66 -17.97
CA ARG A 228 -8.35 2.57 -16.56
C ARG A 228 -6.85 2.42 -16.33
N ILE A 229 -6.09 2.01 -17.33
CA ILE A 229 -4.66 1.78 -17.20
C ILE A 229 -3.90 2.80 -18.04
N PHE A 230 -3.17 3.68 -17.36
CA PHE A 230 -2.34 4.71 -18.00
C PHE A 230 -0.91 4.16 -18.17
N ALA A 231 -0.70 3.43 -19.26
CA ALA A 231 0.58 2.80 -19.54
C ALA A 231 1.18 3.29 -20.85
N PHE A 232 2.49 3.23 -20.96
CA PHE A 232 3.26 3.51 -22.17
C PHE A 232 4.56 2.72 -22.17
N VAL A 233 5.16 2.58 -23.35
CA VAL A 233 6.40 1.82 -23.55
C VAL A 233 7.47 2.76 -24.08
N ASN A 234 8.65 2.77 -23.46
CA ASN A 234 9.85 3.40 -23.99
C ASN A 234 10.80 2.31 -24.52
N ALA A 235 11.04 2.28 -25.81
CA ALA A 235 11.92 1.31 -26.45
C ALA A 235 13.17 2.00 -27.02
N TYR A 236 14.32 1.66 -26.48
CA TYR A 236 15.61 2.19 -26.94
C TYR A 236 16.14 1.43 -28.16
N ALA A 237 16.67 2.16 -29.13
CA ALA A 237 17.34 1.58 -30.29
C ALA A 237 18.68 0.87 -29.92
N PRO A 238 19.06 -0.21 -30.61
CA PRO A 238 18.34 -0.84 -31.72
C PRO A 238 17.18 -1.73 -31.22
N VAL A 239 16.03 -1.62 -31.89
CA VAL A 239 14.84 -2.42 -31.57
C VAL A 239 14.82 -3.66 -32.49
N ASN A 240 14.80 -4.86 -31.92
CA ASN A 240 14.71 -6.09 -32.71
C ASN A 240 13.25 -6.44 -33.09
N ASP A 241 13.05 -7.43 -33.96
CA ASP A 241 11.72 -7.79 -34.46
C ASP A 241 10.79 -8.34 -33.37
N ILE A 242 11.33 -9.01 -32.34
CA ILE A 242 10.53 -9.48 -31.18
C ILE A 242 10.03 -8.28 -30.37
N THR A 243 10.91 -7.26 -30.13
CA THR A 243 10.49 -6.02 -29.47
C THR A 243 9.39 -5.31 -30.24
N VAL A 244 9.51 -5.27 -31.56
CA VAL A 244 8.48 -4.70 -32.45
C VAL A 244 7.16 -5.46 -32.32
N ALA A 245 7.19 -6.78 -32.28
CA ALA A 245 6.01 -7.61 -32.11
C ALA A 245 5.36 -7.45 -30.71
N CYS A 246 6.19 -7.37 -29.65
CA CYS A 246 5.71 -7.08 -28.30
C CYS A 246 5.11 -5.68 -28.20
N GLY A 247 5.75 -4.69 -28.83
CA GLY A 247 5.21 -3.33 -28.95
C GLY A 247 3.86 -3.30 -29.67
N GLY A 248 3.68 -4.14 -30.68
CA GLY A 248 2.39 -4.37 -31.33
C GLY A 248 1.32 -4.87 -30.35
N GLY A 249 1.65 -5.77 -29.42
CA GLY A 249 0.76 -6.23 -28.35
C GLY A 249 0.37 -5.08 -27.41
N ALA A 250 1.35 -4.27 -26.98
CA ALA A 250 1.09 -3.12 -26.11
C ALA A 250 0.17 -2.07 -26.78
N ILE A 251 0.38 -1.79 -28.06
CA ILE A 251 -0.47 -0.88 -28.84
C ILE A 251 -1.90 -1.39 -28.93
N CYS A 252 -2.07 -2.71 -29.07
CA CYS A 252 -3.38 -3.33 -29.07
C CYS A 252 -4.17 -3.09 -27.77
N MET A 253 -3.46 -2.90 -26.66
CA MET A 253 -4.02 -2.58 -25.36
C MET A 253 -4.15 -1.06 -25.14
N GLY A 254 -3.88 -0.25 -26.16
CA GLY A 254 -3.97 1.22 -26.11
C GLY A 254 -2.75 1.91 -25.49
N PHE A 255 -1.61 1.22 -25.39
CA PHE A 255 -0.36 1.78 -24.85
C PHE A 255 0.52 2.32 -25.97
N PRO A 256 0.79 3.63 -26.01
CA PRO A 256 1.72 4.21 -26.98
C PRO A 256 3.15 3.70 -26.77
N VAL A 257 3.87 3.52 -27.86
CA VAL A 257 5.29 3.18 -27.87
C VAL A 257 6.08 4.41 -28.30
N ILE A 258 6.98 4.87 -27.44
CA ILE A 258 7.91 5.97 -27.73
C ILE A 258 9.29 5.36 -27.92
N THR A 259 9.94 5.68 -29.04
CA THR A 259 11.24 5.10 -29.40
C THR A 259 12.15 6.12 -30.08
N ASN A 260 13.46 6.00 -29.83
CA ASN A 260 14.49 6.72 -30.57
C ASN A 260 14.99 5.95 -31.82
N ASP A 261 14.41 4.78 -32.12
CA ASP A 261 14.70 4.06 -33.35
C ASP A 261 14.09 4.81 -34.54
N THR A 262 14.96 5.20 -35.49
CA THR A 262 14.58 5.99 -36.68
C THR A 262 14.34 5.11 -37.89
N GLU A 263 14.51 3.80 -37.79
CA GLU A 263 14.21 2.91 -38.92
C GLU A 263 12.72 2.99 -39.27
N ASP A 264 12.41 2.91 -40.53
CA ASP A 264 11.08 3.12 -41.11
C ASP A 264 10.15 1.92 -40.76
N MET A 265 9.80 1.83 -39.47
CA MET A 265 9.10 0.70 -38.89
C MET A 265 7.58 0.84 -38.86
N TRP A 266 7.05 2.07 -38.95
CA TRP A 266 5.78 2.33 -38.34
C TRP A 266 4.78 3.05 -39.27
N ALA A 267 4.05 2.29 -40.02
CA ALA A 267 2.87 2.79 -40.76
C ALA A 267 1.59 2.84 -39.90
N VAL A 268 1.72 3.03 -38.59
CA VAL A 268 0.61 3.11 -37.64
C VAL A 268 0.29 4.58 -37.33
N PRO A 269 -0.91 4.93 -36.90
CA PRO A 269 -1.24 6.31 -36.53
C PRO A 269 -0.18 6.91 -35.58
N LYS A 270 0.32 8.10 -35.90
CA LYS A 270 1.38 8.80 -35.15
C LYS A 270 1.10 8.95 -33.64
N SER A 271 -0.15 8.76 -33.21
CA SER A 271 -0.55 8.81 -31.79
C SER A 271 -0.20 7.54 -30.99
N LEU A 272 0.13 6.43 -31.65
CA LEU A 272 0.42 5.15 -30.98
C LEU A 272 1.91 4.81 -30.99
N ILE A 273 2.64 5.25 -32.02
CA ILE A 273 4.09 5.10 -32.08
C ILE A 273 4.70 6.44 -32.40
N ILE A 274 5.56 6.91 -31.51
CA ILE A 274 6.16 8.21 -31.56
C ILE A 274 7.68 8.01 -31.60
N GLN A 275 8.30 8.46 -32.72
CA GLN A 275 9.75 8.52 -32.83
C GLN A 275 10.23 9.81 -32.22
N GLN A 276 11.10 9.73 -31.20
CA GLN A 276 11.51 10.86 -30.40
C GLN A 276 12.97 10.74 -29.94
N ASP A 277 13.62 11.84 -29.69
CA ASP A 277 14.92 11.87 -29.00
C ASP A 277 14.74 11.40 -27.54
N THR A 278 15.70 10.65 -27.01
CA THR A 278 15.61 10.05 -25.65
C THR A 278 15.42 11.10 -24.56
N LYS A 279 15.98 12.28 -24.69
CA LYS A 279 15.82 13.41 -23.77
C LYS A 279 14.36 13.87 -23.63
N ASP A 280 13.51 13.63 -24.64
CA ASP A 280 12.12 14.06 -24.69
C ASP A 280 11.15 12.90 -24.34
N PHE A 281 11.66 11.69 -24.01
CA PHE A 281 10.84 10.51 -23.72
C PHE A 281 9.79 10.77 -22.66
N ILE A 282 10.17 11.39 -21.55
CA ILE A 282 9.29 11.61 -20.40
C ILE A 282 8.12 12.51 -20.81
N GLU A 283 8.40 13.69 -21.34
CA GLU A 283 7.35 14.66 -21.68
C GLU A 283 6.45 14.12 -22.79
N THR A 284 7.03 13.50 -23.83
CA THR A 284 6.27 12.87 -24.91
C THR A 284 5.35 11.76 -24.39
N SER A 285 5.79 10.95 -23.42
CA SER A 285 5.00 9.86 -22.82
C SER A 285 3.83 10.43 -22.04
N LEU A 286 4.05 11.48 -21.24
CA LEU A 286 3.03 12.15 -20.47
C LEU A 286 1.96 12.78 -21.38
N GLU A 287 2.38 13.48 -22.41
CA GLU A 287 1.49 14.09 -23.41
C GLU A 287 0.66 13.04 -24.16
N ALA A 288 1.29 11.95 -24.60
CA ALA A 288 0.61 10.88 -25.33
C ALA A 288 -0.55 10.23 -24.54
N ARG A 289 -0.51 10.29 -23.21
CA ARG A 289 -1.55 9.75 -22.32
C ARG A 289 -2.36 10.83 -21.60
N ASP A 290 -2.20 12.11 -21.94
CA ASP A 290 -2.84 13.27 -21.27
C ASP A 290 -2.64 13.23 -19.74
N ILE A 291 -1.43 12.83 -19.30
CA ILE A 291 -1.09 12.75 -17.89
C ILE A 291 -0.61 14.12 -17.43
N LYS A 292 -1.32 14.71 -16.48
CA LYS A 292 -0.98 15.99 -15.88
C LYS A 292 -0.48 15.78 -14.47
N ILE A 293 0.80 16.08 -14.23
CA ILE A 293 1.46 15.91 -12.94
C ILE A 293 1.85 17.28 -12.40
N LYS A 294 1.47 17.54 -11.16
CA LYS A 294 2.03 18.67 -10.39
C LYS A 294 3.25 18.17 -9.63
N VAL A 295 4.44 18.51 -10.11
CA VAL A 295 5.68 18.23 -9.39
C VAL A 295 5.89 19.34 -8.36
N THR A 296 6.02 18.98 -7.08
CA THR A 296 6.40 19.91 -6.02
C THR A 296 7.91 19.82 -5.83
N ASN A 297 8.64 20.87 -6.22
CA ASN A 297 10.07 20.98 -5.98
C ASN A 297 10.27 21.45 -4.54
N ILE A 298 10.95 20.63 -3.73
CA ILE A 298 11.31 20.92 -2.35
C ILE A 298 12.83 20.95 -2.27
N ASP A 299 13.42 21.92 -1.58
CA ASP A 299 14.86 22.06 -1.42
C ASP A 299 15.41 21.06 -0.40
N ILE A 300 15.46 19.80 -0.80
CA ILE A 300 16.01 18.67 -0.03
C ILE A 300 16.99 17.86 -0.89
N PRO A 301 17.98 17.18 -0.29
CA PRO A 301 19.06 16.51 -1.03
C PRO A 301 18.69 15.14 -1.61
N VAL A 302 17.45 14.69 -1.45
CA VAL A 302 16.92 13.41 -1.93
C VAL A 302 15.65 13.65 -2.75
N ALA A 303 15.21 12.65 -3.53
CA ALA A 303 14.01 12.80 -4.33
C ALA A 303 12.74 12.89 -3.44
N PHE A 304 11.73 13.57 -3.97
CA PHE A 304 10.41 13.69 -3.36
C PHE A 304 9.35 13.30 -4.38
N SER A 305 8.63 12.23 -4.11
CA SER A 305 7.49 11.80 -4.92
C SER A 305 6.71 10.67 -4.25
N ASN A 306 5.49 10.41 -4.70
CA ASN A 306 4.68 9.28 -4.25
C ASN A 306 5.32 7.91 -4.58
N ALA A 307 6.40 7.86 -5.35
CA ALA A 307 7.14 6.64 -5.60
C ALA A 307 7.72 6.01 -4.32
N PHE A 308 7.96 6.82 -3.29
CA PHE A 308 8.56 6.37 -2.03
C PHE A 308 7.52 6.12 -0.94
N GLU A 309 6.27 6.44 -1.18
CA GLU A 309 5.19 6.14 -0.24
C GLU A 309 5.05 4.63 -0.05
N GLY A 310 5.22 4.18 1.19
CA GLY A 310 5.28 2.75 1.52
C GLY A 310 6.68 2.12 1.51
N GLU A 311 7.74 2.89 1.23
CA GLU A 311 9.13 2.41 1.36
C GLU A 311 9.40 1.89 2.78
N ILE A 312 9.98 0.68 2.89
CA ILE A 312 10.29 0.07 4.18
C ILE A 312 11.79 0.11 4.45
N ILE A 313 12.20 0.91 5.44
CA ILE A 313 13.59 0.98 5.89
C ILE A 313 13.80 0.02 7.05
N ARG A 314 14.64 -1.02 6.83
CA ARG A 314 14.97 -2.01 7.85
C ARG A 314 16.00 -1.48 8.84
N LYS A 315 16.07 -2.10 10.04
CA LYS A 315 17.03 -1.69 11.09
C LYS A 315 18.48 -1.67 10.63
N GLY A 316 18.88 -2.57 9.72
CA GLY A 316 20.24 -2.61 9.18
C GLY A 316 20.61 -1.41 8.31
N ASP A 317 19.61 -0.77 7.71
CA ASP A 317 19.76 0.30 6.71
C ASP A 317 19.47 1.69 7.27
N MET A 318 19.03 1.78 8.53
CA MET A 318 18.69 3.06 9.16
C MET A 318 19.92 3.76 9.77
N GLN A 319 19.95 5.06 9.63
CA GLN A 319 20.85 5.98 10.32
C GLN A 319 20.26 6.42 11.67
N ILE A 320 19.00 6.82 11.68
CA ILE A 320 18.27 7.35 12.85
C ILE A 320 16.90 6.67 12.93
N GLU A 321 16.46 6.38 14.16
CA GLU A 321 15.08 5.95 14.46
C GLU A 321 14.46 6.90 15.52
N ILE A 322 13.27 7.38 15.25
CA ILE A 322 12.36 7.97 16.21
C ILE A 322 11.28 6.92 16.50
N ASP A 323 11.05 6.58 17.75
CA ASP A 323 10.08 5.55 18.14
C ASP A 323 9.31 6.01 19.38
N GLY A 324 8.12 6.55 19.18
CA GLY A 324 7.28 7.16 20.22
C GLY A 324 6.85 6.24 21.35
N SER A 325 6.97 4.91 21.13
CA SER A 325 6.79 3.95 22.22
C SER A 325 7.95 3.91 23.23
N ARG A 326 9.07 4.58 22.91
CA ARG A 326 10.32 4.48 23.70
C ARG A 326 10.98 5.80 24.01
N VAL A 327 10.65 6.84 23.25
CA VAL A 327 11.20 8.19 23.42
C VAL A 327 10.09 9.21 23.27
N ASP A 328 10.28 10.40 23.84
CA ASP A 328 9.32 11.49 23.66
C ASP A 328 9.34 11.96 22.21
N CYS A 329 8.19 11.88 21.57
CA CYS A 329 7.97 12.40 20.22
C CYS A 329 6.52 12.82 20.04
N CYS A 330 6.27 13.72 19.13
CA CYS A 330 4.92 14.04 18.66
C CYS A 330 4.94 14.88 17.39
N GLU A 331 3.79 14.89 16.74
CA GLU A 331 3.44 15.76 15.62
C GLU A 331 2.24 16.62 15.99
N LEU A 332 2.34 17.91 15.79
CA LEU A 332 1.32 18.87 16.18
C LEU A 332 1.18 19.96 15.13
N CYS A 333 -0.05 20.36 14.83
CA CYS A 333 -0.37 21.55 14.07
C CYS A 333 -1.12 22.55 14.96
N HIS A 334 -0.67 23.80 14.94
CA HIS A 334 -1.31 24.90 15.64
C HIS A 334 -1.65 26.04 14.72
N THR A 335 -2.87 26.57 14.87
CA THR A 335 -3.25 27.85 14.30
C THR A 335 -2.86 28.99 15.27
N VAL A 336 -2.05 29.91 14.79
CA VAL A 336 -1.49 31.00 15.60
C VAL A 336 -1.69 32.35 14.94
N PRO A 337 -1.64 33.47 15.70
CA PRO A 337 -1.68 34.81 15.11
C PRO A 337 -0.49 35.04 14.16
N ALA A 338 -0.76 35.69 13.02
CA ALA A 338 0.26 35.92 11.96
C ALA A 338 1.45 36.80 12.42
N ALA A 339 1.31 37.50 13.55
CA ALA A 339 2.39 38.30 14.16
C ALA A 339 3.39 37.44 14.98
N GLU A 340 3.01 36.21 15.32
CA GLU A 340 3.82 35.32 16.18
C GLU A 340 4.75 34.41 15.39
N ILE A 341 4.56 34.32 14.08
CA ILE A 341 5.36 33.43 13.19
C ILE A 341 5.95 34.18 11.99
N GLU A 342 7.09 33.69 11.56
CA GLU A 342 7.74 34.08 10.31
C GLU A 342 7.48 33.02 9.24
N ASP A 343 7.02 33.46 8.06
CA ASP A 343 6.75 32.55 6.95
C ASP A 343 8.06 31.91 6.47
N HIS A 344 8.03 30.58 6.24
CA HIS A 344 9.19 29.75 5.86
C HIS A 344 10.30 29.65 6.93
N ALA A 345 10.04 29.96 8.19
CA ALA A 345 11.01 29.72 9.24
C ALA A 345 11.04 28.23 9.62
N ILE A 346 12.19 27.57 9.42
CA ILE A 346 12.44 26.19 9.87
C ILE A 346 13.40 26.27 11.06
N ILE A 347 12.89 26.01 12.26
CA ILE A 347 13.62 26.17 13.52
C ILE A 347 13.99 24.80 14.07
N LEU A 348 15.29 24.52 14.20
CA LEU A 348 15.80 23.34 14.87
C LEU A 348 16.26 23.69 16.28
N ASP A 349 15.66 23.06 17.28
CA ASP A 349 16.03 23.19 18.71
C ASP A 349 16.68 21.87 19.17
N GLY A 350 17.97 21.82 19.17
CA GLY A 350 18.77 20.68 19.59
C GLY A 350 19.74 20.20 18.51
N PRO A 351 20.42 19.05 18.75
CA PRO A 351 21.38 18.48 17.82
C PRO A 351 20.71 17.96 16.52
N ASP A 352 21.40 18.10 15.38
CA ASP A 352 20.95 17.53 14.11
C ASP A 352 21.37 16.05 13.99
N PHE A 353 20.88 15.37 12.95
CA PHE A 353 21.08 13.93 12.75
C PHE A 353 22.53 13.48 12.66
N ASP A 354 23.46 14.37 12.23
CA ASP A 354 24.90 14.10 12.14
C ASP A 354 25.63 14.13 13.48
N GLU A 355 24.99 14.64 14.53
CA GLU A 355 25.52 14.62 15.89
C GLU A 355 25.21 13.30 16.65
N PHE A 356 24.40 12.41 16.03
CA PHE A 356 24.04 11.13 16.63
C PHE A 356 24.76 9.95 15.95
N PRO A 357 25.21 8.95 16.73
CA PRO A 357 25.74 7.71 16.18
C PRO A 357 24.76 6.97 15.26
N VAL A 358 25.31 6.18 14.31
CA VAL A 358 24.50 5.32 13.42
C VAL A 358 23.59 4.38 14.22
N GLY A 359 22.34 4.30 13.86
CA GLY A 359 21.34 3.44 14.50
C GLY A 359 20.80 3.98 15.82
N SER A 360 21.09 5.25 16.15
CA SER A 360 20.56 5.89 17.36
C SER A 360 19.04 5.99 17.34
N LYS A 361 18.47 5.84 18.54
CA LYS A 361 17.07 6.19 18.81
C LYS A 361 17.06 7.57 19.48
N ILE A 362 16.38 8.52 18.87
CA ILE A 362 16.32 9.89 19.32
C ILE A 362 14.88 10.32 19.56
N CYS A 363 14.69 11.27 20.47
CA CYS A 363 13.44 12.01 20.60
C CYS A 363 13.31 13.01 19.43
N LEU A 364 12.07 13.28 19.03
CA LEU A 364 11.79 14.29 18.01
C LEU A 364 10.36 14.77 18.11
N THR A 365 10.17 16.08 18.16
CA THR A 365 8.85 16.67 17.99
C THR A 365 8.84 17.61 16.79
N MET A 366 7.73 17.58 16.05
CA MET A 366 7.48 18.46 14.91
C MET A 366 6.21 19.27 15.17
N THR A 367 6.36 20.59 15.28
CA THR A 367 5.24 21.52 15.44
C THR A 367 5.14 22.39 14.21
N VAL A 368 4.03 22.30 13.49
CA VAL A 368 3.69 23.16 12.36
C VAL A 368 2.77 24.27 12.86
N GLU A 369 3.26 25.49 12.85
CA GLU A 369 2.51 26.70 13.23
C GLU A 369 2.01 27.40 11.97
N VAL A 370 0.69 27.59 11.87
CA VAL A 370 0.07 28.19 10.69
C VAL A 370 -0.76 29.41 11.04
N ALA A 371 -0.68 30.43 10.20
CA ALA A 371 -1.54 31.60 10.26
C ALA A 371 -2.26 31.81 8.94
N GLY A 372 -3.52 32.23 9.00
CA GLY A 372 -4.33 32.42 7.81
C GLY A 372 -5.77 32.81 8.14
N LYS A 373 -6.71 32.36 7.32
CA LYS A 373 -8.11 32.80 7.38
C LYS A 373 -9.08 31.68 7.02
N ASN A 374 -10.33 31.84 7.44
CA ASN A 374 -11.43 30.93 7.09
C ASN A 374 -11.16 29.47 7.54
N TRP A 375 -10.61 29.30 8.75
CA TRP A 375 -10.36 27.99 9.32
C TRP A 375 -11.67 27.19 9.49
N GLN A 376 -11.61 25.95 9.05
CA GLN A 376 -12.58 24.94 9.46
C GLN A 376 -12.26 24.52 10.91
N SER A 377 -13.28 24.18 11.72
CA SER A 377 -13.14 23.96 13.17
C SER A 377 -12.13 22.87 13.58
N ASP A 378 -11.92 21.88 12.72
CA ASP A 378 -11.00 20.76 12.95
C ASP A 378 -9.84 20.77 11.94
N PHE A 379 -9.42 21.95 11.46
CA PHE A 379 -8.34 22.11 10.49
C PHE A 379 -7.00 21.52 10.97
N GLU A 380 -6.62 21.82 12.21
CA GLU A 380 -5.34 21.36 12.79
C GLU A 380 -5.18 19.83 12.73
N PRO A 381 -6.15 19.02 13.22
CA PRO A 381 -6.06 17.57 13.09
C PRO A 381 -5.97 17.08 11.65
N VAL A 382 -6.63 17.74 10.71
CA VAL A 382 -6.57 17.37 9.29
C VAL A 382 -5.17 17.56 8.73
N VAL A 383 -4.54 18.69 9.02
CA VAL A 383 -3.16 18.95 8.58
C VAL A 383 -2.18 17.97 9.22
N GLU A 384 -2.30 17.69 10.52
CA GLU A 384 -1.45 16.71 11.22
C GLU A 384 -1.48 15.34 10.54
N ARG A 385 -2.66 14.88 10.08
CA ARG A 385 -2.79 13.58 9.42
C ARG A 385 -2.07 13.50 8.08
N LYS A 386 -1.92 14.62 7.40
CA LYS A 386 -1.19 14.70 6.14
C LYS A 386 0.33 14.60 6.33
N PHE A 387 0.87 14.84 7.54
CA PHE A 387 2.31 14.70 7.79
C PHE A 387 2.83 13.32 7.43
N HIS A 388 2.07 12.28 7.76
CA HIS A 388 2.37 10.91 7.36
C HIS A 388 2.60 10.78 5.84
N ASN A 389 1.64 11.25 5.03
CA ASN A 389 1.75 11.18 3.57
C ASN A 389 2.90 12.07 3.06
N PHE A 390 3.03 13.29 3.58
CA PHE A 390 4.06 14.21 3.14
C PHE A 390 5.47 13.64 3.36
N LEU A 391 5.72 13.10 4.54
CA LEU A 391 7.03 12.58 4.90
C LEU A 391 7.36 11.26 4.20
N ASN A 392 6.38 10.40 3.94
CA ASN A 392 6.59 9.16 3.20
C ASN A 392 6.92 9.35 1.71
N CYS A 393 6.67 10.54 1.15
CA CYS A 393 7.08 10.86 -0.21
C CYS A 393 8.56 11.23 -0.35
N VAL A 394 9.34 11.22 0.73
CA VAL A 394 10.79 11.49 0.74
C VAL A 394 11.56 10.19 0.55
N GLU A 395 12.45 10.14 -0.46
CA GLU A 395 13.34 9.00 -0.68
C GLU A 395 14.22 8.74 0.55
N GLY A 396 14.19 7.50 1.06
CA GLY A 396 14.96 7.10 2.23
C GLY A 396 14.38 7.53 3.57
N LEU A 397 13.11 7.92 3.61
CA LEU A 397 12.36 8.21 4.82
C LEU A 397 11.17 7.26 4.96
N MET A 398 11.01 6.65 6.13
CA MET A 398 9.84 5.86 6.49
C MET A 398 9.15 6.50 7.68
N HIS A 399 7.88 6.79 7.56
CA HIS A 399 7.04 7.33 8.63
C HIS A 399 5.82 6.45 8.86
N THR A 400 5.56 6.07 10.10
CA THR A 400 4.36 5.33 10.51
C THR A 400 3.79 5.89 11.80
N GLY A 401 2.49 5.71 12.01
CA GLY A 401 1.80 6.19 13.20
C GLY A 401 1.43 7.67 13.10
N GLN A 402 0.93 8.22 14.18
CA GLN A 402 0.45 9.60 14.28
C GLN A 402 0.51 10.09 15.72
N ARG A 403 0.34 11.40 15.92
CA ARG A 403 0.37 12.07 17.23
C ARG A 403 1.69 11.81 17.97
N ASP A 404 1.64 11.19 19.14
CA ASP A 404 2.78 10.81 19.98
C ASP A 404 3.25 9.36 19.78
N LEU A 405 2.61 8.63 18.86
CA LEU A 405 2.94 7.23 18.53
C LEU A 405 3.57 7.09 17.15
N ILE A 406 4.30 8.11 16.71
CA ILE A 406 5.02 8.06 15.43
C ILE A 406 6.24 7.14 15.50
N ARG A 407 6.55 6.54 14.36
CA ARG A 407 7.85 5.92 14.11
C ARG A 407 8.41 6.45 12.80
N ILE A 408 9.58 7.07 12.87
CA ILE A 408 10.29 7.58 11.71
C ILE A 408 11.64 6.88 11.63
N ARG A 409 12.03 6.49 10.42
CA ARG A 409 13.38 6.00 10.11
C ARG A 409 13.94 6.78 8.95
N VAL A 410 15.17 7.25 9.13
CA VAL A 410 15.98 7.85 8.06
C VAL A 410 17.02 6.83 7.63
N SER A 411 17.10 6.52 6.33
CA SER A 411 18.08 5.59 5.79
C SER A 411 19.50 6.17 5.82
N LYS A 412 20.50 5.28 5.83
CA LYS A 412 21.91 5.66 5.68
C LYS A 412 22.14 6.38 4.35
N THR A 413 21.52 5.91 3.28
CA THR A 413 21.63 6.50 1.93
C THR A 413 21.13 7.94 1.90
N ALA A 414 19.95 8.22 2.47
CA ALA A 414 19.43 9.58 2.55
C ALA A 414 20.31 10.48 3.43
N PHE A 415 20.81 9.96 4.55
CA PHE A 415 21.73 10.68 5.42
C PHE A 415 23.06 11.02 4.71
N GLU A 416 23.65 10.08 3.98
CA GLU A 416 24.87 10.26 3.18
C GLU A 416 24.67 11.27 2.03
N ALA A 417 23.46 11.29 1.44
CA ALA A 417 23.08 12.31 0.48
C ALA A 417 22.91 13.72 1.09
N GLY A 418 22.97 13.83 2.42
CA GLY A 418 22.90 15.12 3.12
C GLY A 418 21.56 15.40 3.79
N PHE A 419 20.63 14.43 3.87
CA PHE A 419 19.34 14.63 4.55
C PHE A 419 19.54 14.84 6.06
N ARG A 420 18.89 15.86 6.63
CA ARG A 420 19.01 16.30 8.02
C ARG A 420 17.64 16.62 8.59
N ALA A 421 17.56 16.82 9.92
CA ALA A 421 16.30 17.10 10.62
C ALA A 421 15.55 18.31 10.04
N LYS A 422 16.27 19.38 9.68
CA LYS A 422 15.67 20.56 9.05
C LYS A 422 14.88 20.26 7.77
N HIS A 423 15.28 19.24 7.00
CA HIS A 423 14.62 18.88 5.74
C HIS A 423 13.22 18.26 5.96
N LEU A 424 12.94 17.69 7.15
CA LEU A 424 11.58 17.35 7.55
C LEU A 424 10.70 18.60 7.57
N GLY A 425 11.23 19.70 8.13
CA GLY A 425 10.54 20.99 8.16
C GLY A 425 10.29 21.59 6.78
N GLU A 426 11.28 21.49 5.87
CA GLU A 426 11.12 21.96 4.48
C GLU A 426 9.99 21.21 3.76
N VAL A 427 9.90 19.88 3.95
CA VAL A 427 8.82 19.08 3.38
C VAL A 427 7.46 19.49 3.94
N LEU A 428 7.34 19.60 5.28
CA LEU A 428 6.09 19.99 5.92
C LEU A 428 5.66 21.39 5.49
N TYR A 429 6.59 22.37 5.49
CA TYR A 429 6.31 23.71 5.01
C TYR A 429 5.81 23.73 3.58
N ALA A 430 6.56 23.13 2.64
CA ALA A 430 6.24 23.15 1.23
C ALA A 430 4.88 22.51 0.94
N LYS A 431 4.59 21.38 1.59
CA LYS A 431 3.34 20.67 1.40
C LYS A 431 2.14 21.37 2.04
N VAL A 432 2.28 21.90 3.23
CA VAL A 432 1.21 22.67 3.88
C VAL A 432 0.88 23.92 3.07
N LYS A 433 1.89 24.66 2.60
CA LYS A 433 1.67 25.83 1.73
C LYS A 433 1.07 25.47 0.39
N SER A 434 1.44 24.32 -0.20
CA SER A 434 0.93 23.88 -1.51
C SER A 434 -0.50 23.34 -1.44
N ASP A 435 -0.81 22.53 -0.41
CA ASP A 435 -2.09 21.85 -0.33
C ASP A 435 -3.19 22.69 0.33
N TYR A 436 -2.80 23.71 1.12
CA TYR A 436 -3.73 24.59 1.85
C TYR A 436 -3.53 26.07 1.54
N ASP A 437 -3.02 26.43 0.36
CA ASP A 437 -2.71 27.80 -0.06
C ASP A 437 -3.91 28.76 0.03
N ALA A 438 -5.13 28.25 -0.15
CA ALA A 438 -6.34 29.04 -0.05
C ALA A 438 -6.63 29.57 1.37
N VAL A 439 -6.11 28.93 2.42
CA VAL A 439 -6.42 29.23 3.84
C VAL A 439 -5.18 29.51 4.67
N VAL A 440 -3.98 29.07 4.27
CA VAL A 440 -2.69 29.27 4.97
C VAL A 440 -1.92 30.42 4.33
N ASP A 441 -1.87 31.55 5.00
CA ASP A 441 -1.08 32.72 4.57
C ASP A 441 0.39 32.60 4.97
N LYS A 442 0.68 32.09 6.21
CA LYS A 442 2.04 31.85 6.72
C LYS A 442 2.15 30.47 7.37
N CYS A 443 3.31 29.86 7.26
CA CYS A 443 3.64 28.60 7.91
C CYS A 443 5.08 28.62 8.45
N GLN A 444 5.27 28.18 9.68
CA GLN A 444 6.56 28.00 10.35
C GLN A 444 6.63 26.59 10.91
N VAL A 445 7.79 25.97 10.86
CA VAL A 445 7.98 24.62 11.42
C VAL A 445 9.07 24.64 12.50
N ARG A 446 8.74 24.09 13.66
CA ARG A 446 9.68 23.86 14.76
C ARG A 446 9.96 22.39 14.89
N ILE A 447 11.23 22.04 14.96
CA ILE A 447 11.71 20.68 15.20
C ILE A 447 12.53 20.72 16.48
N CYS A 448 12.20 19.86 17.44
CA CYS A 448 12.99 19.70 18.65
C CYS A 448 13.55 18.28 18.73
N THR A 449 14.83 18.18 19.09
CA THR A 449 15.55 16.90 19.29
C THR A 449 16.19 16.83 20.69
N ARG A 450 15.97 17.86 21.54
CA ARG A 450 16.40 17.83 22.95
C ARG A 450 15.37 17.08 23.78
N PRO A 451 15.79 16.13 24.64
CA PRO A 451 14.86 15.34 25.46
C PRO A 451 13.89 16.17 26.30
N GLU A 452 14.38 17.20 27.00
CA GLU A 452 13.55 18.05 27.84
C GLU A 452 12.52 18.84 27.00
N GLY A 453 12.95 19.40 25.87
CA GLY A 453 12.08 20.14 24.95
C GLY A 453 11.04 19.23 24.31
N CYS A 454 11.43 18.02 23.92
CA CYS A 454 10.49 17.03 23.39
C CYS A 454 9.44 16.62 24.42
N ALA A 455 9.82 16.42 25.68
CA ALA A 455 8.87 16.10 26.75
C ALA A 455 7.87 17.24 27.00
N GLU A 456 8.33 18.49 26.99
CA GLU A 456 7.46 19.67 27.14
C GLU A 456 6.47 19.81 25.99
N VAL A 457 6.93 19.69 24.73
CA VAL A 457 6.06 19.78 23.54
C VAL A 457 5.07 18.61 23.50
N ARG A 458 5.52 17.40 23.85
CA ARG A 458 4.64 16.23 23.94
C ARG A 458 3.53 16.42 24.99
N ALA A 459 3.86 16.98 26.15
CA ALA A 459 2.86 17.24 27.19
C ALA A 459 1.77 18.20 26.69
N GLN A 460 2.17 19.30 26.03
CA GLN A 460 1.24 20.26 25.43
C GLN A 460 0.39 19.63 24.32
N ALA A 461 1.01 18.81 23.46
CA ALA A 461 0.31 18.10 22.39
C ALA A 461 -0.74 17.14 22.95
N ASN A 462 -0.42 16.40 24.02
CA ASN A 462 -1.35 15.47 24.65
C ASN A 462 -2.57 16.18 25.25
N GLU A 463 -2.40 17.38 25.85
CA GLU A 463 -3.55 18.18 26.28
C GLU A 463 -4.50 18.53 25.11
N ALA A 464 -3.94 18.89 23.95
CA ALA A 464 -4.72 19.16 22.75
C ALA A 464 -5.42 17.89 22.22
N PHE A 465 -4.72 16.75 22.21
CA PHE A 465 -5.29 15.47 21.78
C PHE A 465 -6.41 15.01 22.71
N GLU A 466 -6.23 15.11 24.02
CA GLU A 466 -7.26 14.77 25.01
C GLU A 466 -8.49 15.67 24.87
N ALA A 467 -8.31 16.98 24.67
CA ALA A 467 -9.41 17.91 24.45
C ALA A 467 -10.21 17.61 23.18
N ARG A 468 -9.56 17.14 22.12
CA ARG A 468 -10.22 16.68 20.88
C ARG A 468 -10.99 15.39 21.12
N ASP A 469 -10.41 14.44 21.82
CA ASP A 469 -11.01 13.15 22.12
C ASP A 469 -12.22 13.28 23.08
N GLU A 470 -12.18 14.26 24.01
CA GLU A 470 -13.28 14.54 24.92
C GLU A 470 -14.60 14.89 24.20
N ARG A 471 -14.50 15.58 23.04
CA ARG A 471 -15.68 15.95 22.22
C ARG A 471 -16.43 14.72 21.67
N LEU A 472 -15.76 13.56 21.62
CA LEU A 472 -16.38 12.31 21.14
C LEU A 472 -17.19 11.58 22.21
N LYS A 473 -16.97 11.86 23.50
CA LYS A 473 -17.58 11.10 24.60
C LYS A 473 -19.11 11.08 24.62
N SER A 474 -19.74 12.11 24.04
CA SER A 474 -21.20 12.17 23.92
C SER A 474 -21.77 11.51 22.67
N LEU A 475 -20.91 11.09 21.74
CA LEU A 475 -21.31 10.48 20.48
C LEU A 475 -21.26 8.96 20.58
N THR A 476 -22.29 8.32 20.03
CA THR A 476 -22.36 6.86 19.89
C THR A 476 -22.60 6.49 18.43
N ASP A 477 -22.38 5.24 18.07
CA ASP A 477 -22.65 4.76 16.72
C ASP A 477 -24.13 4.92 16.34
N GLU A 478 -25.03 4.90 17.34
CA GLU A 478 -26.46 5.13 17.15
C GLU A 478 -26.82 6.62 16.94
N SER A 479 -25.99 7.53 17.43
CA SER A 479 -26.23 8.97 17.38
C SER A 479 -25.91 9.65 16.06
N VAL A 480 -25.35 8.90 15.11
CA VAL A 480 -24.93 9.42 13.80
C VAL A 480 -25.60 8.65 12.65
N ASP A 481 -25.80 9.36 11.53
CA ASP A 481 -26.39 8.77 10.31
C ASP A 481 -25.34 8.28 9.32
N VAL A 482 -24.06 8.64 9.52
CA VAL A 482 -22.96 8.28 8.65
C VAL A 482 -21.73 7.86 9.44
N PHE A 483 -20.99 6.90 8.90
CA PHE A 483 -19.61 6.61 9.25
C PHE A 483 -18.66 7.19 8.21
N TYR A 484 -17.35 6.99 8.38
CA TYR A 484 -16.36 7.44 7.41
C TYR A 484 -15.36 6.32 7.13
N THR A 485 -14.82 6.29 5.91
CA THR A 485 -13.61 5.54 5.62
C THR A 485 -12.38 6.30 6.10
N CYS A 486 -11.26 5.60 6.26
CA CYS A 486 -9.93 6.19 6.28
C CYS A 486 -8.97 5.25 5.54
N ILE A 487 -8.38 5.73 4.45
CA ILE A 487 -7.45 4.97 3.61
C ILE A 487 -5.99 5.42 3.77
N LEU A 488 -5.66 6.26 4.74
CA LEU A 488 -4.28 6.71 4.99
C LEU A 488 -3.29 5.56 5.20
N GLY A 489 -3.76 4.44 5.75
CA GLY A 489 -2.94 3.24 5.95
C GLY A 489 -2.59 2.48 4.67
N GLN A 490 -3.16 2.85 3.52
CA GLN A 490 -2.89 2.20 2.23
C GLN A 490 -1.47 2.44 1.72
N SER A 491 -0.77 3.46 2.22
CA SER A 491 0.67 3.62 1.98
C SER A 491 1.51 2.42 2.44
N PHE A 492 1.01 1.61 3.38
CA PHE A 492 1.70 0.40 3.88
C PHE A 492 0.95 -0.91 3.60
N SER A 493 -0.35 -0.82 3.39
CA SER A 493 -1.23 -1.97 3.12
C SER A 493 -2.31 -1.54 2.14
N PRO A 494 -2.07 -1.63 0.85
CA PRO A 494 -2.91 -1.04 -0.21
C PRO A 494 -4.39 -1.44 -0.17
N SER A 495 -4.71 -2.63 0.33
CA SER A 495 -6.08 -3.12 0.47
C SER A 495 -6.75 -2.77 1.80
N HIS A 496 -6.04 -2.13 2.74
CA HIS A 496 -6.61 -1.79 4.04
C HIS A 496 -7.54 -0.59 3.98
N VAL A 497 -8.72 -0.72 4.57
CA VAL A 497 -9.71 0.36 4.75
C VAL A 497 -10.17 0.37 6.20
N CYS A 498 -9.90 1.44 6.94
CA CYS A 498 -10.55 1.67 8.23
C CYS A 498 -11.98 2.17 8.03
N ILE A 499 -12.91 1.65 8.81
CA ILE A 499 -14.23 2.28 9.03
C ILE A 499 -14.17 2.98 10.39
N VAL A 500 -14.35 4.29 10.35
CA VAL A 500 -14.28 5.17 11.52
C VAL A 500 -15.69 5.51 11.97
N THR A 501 -16.01 5.16 13.20
CA THR A 501 -17.30 5.46 13.84
C THR A 501 -17.06 6.28 15.12
N PRO A 502 -18.09 6.88 15.74
CA PRO A 502 -17.93 7.56 17.03
C PRO A 502 -17.27 6.72 18.12
N GLU A 503 -17.60 5.42 18.19
CA GLU A 503 -17.09 4.51 19.21
C GLU A 503 -15.86 3.74 18.77
N ARG A 504 -15.56 3.69 17.46
CA ARG A 504 -14.40 3.02 16.88
C ARG A 504 -13.58 4.00 16.04
N LEU A 505 -12.53 4.50 16.64
CA LEU A 505 -11.56 5.35 15.94
C LEU A 505 -10.80 4.54 14.87
N GLY A 506 -10.11 5.23 13.99
CA GLY A 506 -9.08 4.60 13.17
C GLY A 506 -8.15 3.76 14.05
N LEU A 507 -7.67 2.64 13.52
CA LEU A 507 -6.88 1.66 14.30
C LEU A 507 -5.60 2.26 14.90
N CYS A 508 -5.06 3.30 14.28
CA CYS A 508 -3.91 4.07 14.77
C CYS A 508 -4.19 4.93 16.03
N GLY A 509 -5.45 4.98 16.49
CA GLY A 509 -5.86 5.81 17.62
C GLY A 509 -5.99 7.30 17.34
N ALA A 510 -5.58 7.75 16.16
CA ALA A 510 -5.44 9.18 15.86
C ALA A 510 -6.56 9.78 14.99
N VAL A 511 -7.29 8.96 14.24
CA VAL A 511 -8.40 9.44 13.39
C VAL A 511 -9.73 9.16 14.08
N SER A 512 -10.32 10.18 14.68
CA SER A 512 -11.66 10.12 15.25
C SER A 512 -12.74 10.35 14.19
N TRP A 513 -13.99 10.10 14.53
CA TRP A 513 -15.13 10.38 13.65
C TRP A 513 -15.22 11.87 13.30
N LEU A 514 -14.93 12.78 14.25
CA LEU A 514 -14.88 14.22 14.01
C LEU A 514 -13.73 14.59 13.06
N ASP A 515 -12.58 13.96 13.21
CA ASP A 515 -11.44 14.18 12.31
C ASP A 515 -11.74 13.70 10.89
N ALA A 516 -12.38 12.54 10.75
CA ALA A 516 -12.77 12.02 9.44
C ALA A 516 -13.81 12.90 8.76
N LYS A 517 -14.77 13.42 9.54
CA LYS A 517 -15.77 14.40 9.07
C LYS A 517 -15.10 15.67 8.56
N ALA A 518 -14.20 16.25 9.36
CA ALA A 518 -13.47 17.46 9.00
C ALA A 518 -12.57 17.24 7.77
N THR A 519 -11.91 16.07 7.70
CA THR A 519 -11.10 15.68 6.53
C THR A 519 -11.95 15.67 5.26
N LYS A 520 -13.14 15.07 5.29
CA LYS A 520 -14.07 15.04 4.15
C LYS A 520 -14.55 16.44 3.73
N GLU A 521 -14.78 17.32 4.68
CA GLU A 521 -15.20 18.69 4.42
C GLU A 521 -14.10 19.52 3.75
N LEU A 522 -12.84 19.35 4.17
CA LEU A 522 -11.68 20.09 3.65
C LEU A 522 -11.13 19.48 2.35
N ASP A 523 -11.18 18.17 2.21
CA ASP A 523 -10.67 17.41 1.08
C ASP A 523 -11.73 16.41 0.60
N PRO A 524 -12.70 16.86 -0.21
CA PRO A 524 -13.80 16.02 -0.66
C PRO A 524 -13.39 14.78 -1.45
N GLU A 525 -12.23 14.79 -2.10
CA GLU A 525 -11.64 13.65 -2.83
C GLU A 525 -10.59 12.91 -2.01
N GLY A 526 -10.39 13.27 -0.75
CA GLY A 526 -9.35 12.80 0.15
C GLY A 526 -9.64 11.43 0.78
N PRO A 527 -8.80 11.05 1.76
CA PRO A 527 -8.77 9.69 2.31
C PRO A 527 -9.99 9.30 3.16
N CYS A 528 -10.79 10.28 3.58
CA CYS A 528 -11.99 10.03 4.38
C CYS A 528 -13.24 10.27 3.53
N GLN A 529 -14.00 9.21 3.28
CA GLN A 529 -15.23 9.28 2.51
C GLN A 529 -16.45 8.91 3.36
N ILE A 530 -17.60 9.49 3.04
CA ILE A 530 -18.86 9.22 3.75
C ILE A 530 -19.30 7.80 3.46
N VAL A 531 -19.64 7.07 4.54
CA VAL A 531 -20.28 5.76 4.50
C VAL A 531 -21.67 5.90 5.12
N PRO A 532 -22.75 5.90 4.32
CA PRO A 532 -24.12 5.95 4.87
C PRO A 532 -24.36 4.80 5.82
N LYS A 533 -25.10 5.06 6.92
CA LYS A 533 -25.49 4.02 7.87
C LYS A 533 -26.97 3.66 7.62
N SER A 534 -27.30 3.25 6.39
CA SER A 534 -28.71 3.08 6.00
C SER A 534 -29.25 1.68 6.27
N ARG A 535 -28.43 0.62 6.19
CA ARG A 535 -28.93 -0.75 6.25
C ARG A 535 -28.03 -1.66 7.10
N CYS A 536 -28.44 -1.85 8.36
CA CYS A 536 -27.86 -2.84 9.24
C CYS A 536 -28.44 -4.22 8.90
N THR A 537 -27.61 -5.18 8.54
CA THR A 537 -28.02 -6.56 8.23
C THR A 537 -27.92 -7.49 9.43
N ASP A 538 -27.00 -7.20 10.36
CA ASP A 538 -26.85 -7.91 11.64
C ASP A 538 -26.27 -6.96 12.70
N GLU A 539 -27.11 -6.56 13.65
CA GLU A 539 -26.73 -5.65 14.75
C GLU A 539 -25.76 -6.30 15.75
N ARG A 540 -25.76 -7.62 15.85
CA ARG A 540 -24.90 -8.36 16.78
C ARG A 540 -23.43 -8.19 16.39
N VAL A 541 -23.10 -8.42 15.14
CA VAL A 541 -21.73 -8.32 14.61
C VAL A 541 -21.40 -6.92 14.07
N GLY A 542 -22.39 -6.03 13.96
CA GLY A 542 -22.20 -4.72 13.34
C GLY A 542 -21.98 -4.81 11.84
N ALA A 543 -22.81 -5.59 11.15
CA ALA A 543 -22.76 -5.72 9.71
C ALA A 543 -23.70 -4.70 9.04
N TYR A 544 -23.15 -3.90 8.15
CA TYR A 544 -23.87 -2.89 7.37
C TYR A 544 -23.58 -3.06 5.89
N GLU A 545 -24.61 -3.01 5.03
CA GLU A 545 -24.39 -3.13 3.57
C GLU A 545 -23.51 -2.00 3.03
N ASP A 546 -23.83 -0.76 3.39
CA ASP A 546 -23.04 0.39 2.91
C ASP A 546 -21.57 0.34 3.39
N VAL A 547 -21.30 -0.24 4.56
CA VAL A 547 -19.94 -0.49 5.05
C VAL A 547 -19.23 -1.51 4.15
N ASN A 548 -19.92 -2.61 3.80
CA ASN A 548 -19.34 -3.63 2.91
C ASN A 548 -19.10 -3.09 1.51
N GLU A 549 -20.03 -2.28 0.97
CA GLU A 549 -19.85 -1.60 -0.32
C GLU A 549 -18.64 -0.66 -0.28
N ALA A 550 -18.51 0.16 0.77
CA ALA A 550 -17.38 1.06 0.94
C ALA A 550 -16.05 0.30 1.07
N VAL A 551 -16.03 -0.76 1.89
CA VAL A 551 -14.84 -1.59 2.07
C VAL A 551 -14.44 -2.28 0.76
N SER A 552 -15.40 -2.85 0.03
CA SER A 552 -15.13 -3.47 -1.28
C SER A 552 -14.61 -2.44 -2.30
N LEU A 553 -15.23 -1.26 -2.36
CA LEU A 553 -14.81 -0.18 -3.25
C LEU A 553 -13.39 0.28 -2.96
N TYR A 554 -13.10 0.66 -1.71
CA TYR A 554 -11.80 1.26 -1.34
C TYR A 554 -10.69 0.25 -1.08
N SER A 555 -11.00 -1.04 -0.92
CA SER A 555 -10.01 -2.12 -0.96
C SER A 555 -9.79 -2.67 -2.38
N HIS A 556 -10.48 -2.09 -3.38
CA HIS A 556 -10.45 -2.54 -4.78
C HIS A 556 -10.82 -4.01 -4.94
N GLY A 557 -11.83 -4.46 -4.19
CA GLY A 557 -12.32 -5.83 -4.23
C GLY A 557 -11.49 -6.85 -3.47
N ALA A 558 -10.41 -6.42 -2.78
CA ALA A 558 -9.62 -7.33 -1.94
C ALA A 558 -10.39 -7.81 -0.69
N LEU A 559 -11.35 -7.02 -0.24
CA LEU A 559 -12.25 -7.32 0.87
C LEU A 559 -13.69 -7.21 0.40
N GLU A 560 -14.50 -8.23 0.67
CA GLU A 560 -15.92 -8.20 0.37
C GLU A 560 -16.74 -7.68 1.55
N ARG A 561 -16.32 -8.00 2.77
CA ARG A 561 -17.08 -7.74 3.98
C ARG A 561 -16.17 -7.45 5.18
N VAL A 562 -16.66 -6.61 6.08
CA VAL A 562 -16.13 -6.44 7.45
C VAL A 562 -17.27 -6.30 8.43
N THR A 563 -17.06 -6.73 9.66
CA THR A 563 -17.95 -6.47 10.76
C THR A 563 -17.28 -5.54 11.77
N LEU A 564 -18.06 -4.65 12.37
CA LEU A 564 -17.51 -3.64 13.25
C LEU A 564 -17.36 -4.11 14.70
N TYR A 565 -18.12 -5.16 15.11
CA TYR A 565 -18.25 -5.58 16.50
C TYR A 565 -17.92 -7.05 16.76
N SER A 566 -17.29 -7.75 15.80
CA SER A 566 -16.85 -9.13 15.92
C SER A 566 -15.34 -9.27 15.67
N ILE A 567 -14.71 -10.17 16.42
CA ILE A 567 -13.34 -10.62 16.16
C ILE A 567 -13.31 -11.93 15.35
N MET A 568 -14.44 -12.66 15.30
CA MET A 568 -14.55 -13.96 14.65
C MET A 568 -15.13 -13.87 13.24
N GLU A 569 -16.15 -13.03 13.05
CA GLU A 569 -16.87 -12.93 11.78
C GLU A 569 -16.37 -11.73 10.98
N ASP A 570 -15.66 -11.95 9.90
CA ASP A 570 -15.12 -10.94 8.99
C ASP A 570 -14.47 -9.74 9.74
N PRO A 571 -13.46 -9.97 10.60
CA PRO A 571 -12.86 -8.90 11.38
C PRO A 571 -12.21 -7.84 10.50
N MET A 572 -12.11 -6.61 11.00
CA MET A 572 -11.41 -5.54 10.30
C MET A 572 -9.94 -5.89 10.04
N THR A 573 -9.45 -5.59 8.84
CA THR A 573 -8.03 -5.73 8.49
C THR A 573 -7.18 -4.62 9.12
N SER A 574 -5.87 -4.70 8.95
CA SER A 574 -4.93 -3.70 9.47
C SER A 574 -3.79 -3.39 8.49
N CYS A 575 -3.35 -2.13 8.49
CA CYS A 575 -2.11 -1.72 7.86
C CYS A 575 -0.86 -1.98 8.73
N GLY A 576 -1.05 -2.39 9.99
CA GLY A 576 0.03 -2.53 10.99
C GLY A 576 0.28 -1.30 11.86
N CYS A 577 -0.45 -0.20 11.66
CA CYS A 577 -0.30 1.04 12.45
C CYS A 577 -1.21 1.11 13.70
N PHE A 578 -1.87 0.04 14.09
CA PHE A 578 -2.77 0.00 15.25
C PHE A 578 -2.02 0.19 16.59
N GLU A 579 -2.72 0.76 17.57
CA GLU A 579 -2.19 0.94 18.93
C GLU A 579 -2.14 -0.38 19.69
N CYS A 580 -3.19 -1.19 19.59
CA CYS A 580 -3.36 -2.46 20.29
C CYS A 580 -3.77 -3.56 19.33
N ILE A 581 -3.46 -4.78 19.70
CA ILE A 581 -3.98 -5.98 19.06
C ILE A 581 -4.55 -6.92 20.10
N CYS A 582 -5.69 -7.53 19.78
CA CYS A 582 -6.27 -8.60 20.58
C CYS A 582 -6.22 -9.94 19.84
N GLY A 583 -6.10 -11.02 20.60
CA GLY A 583 -6.13 -12.40 20.13
C GLY A 583 -6.93 -13.27 21.08
N ILE A 584 -7.68 -14.24 20.55
CA ILE A 584 -8.46 -15.18 21.37
C ILE A 584 -7.51 -16.16 22.04
N GLU A 585 -7.68 -16.33 23.36
CA GLU A 585 -7.02 -17.36 24.16
C GLU A 585 -8.06 -18.47 24.46
N PRO A 586 -7.94 -19.65 23.80
CA PRO A 586 -8.98 -20.67 23.84
C PRO A 586 -9.20 -21.29 25.22
N CYS A 587 -8.12 -21.50 26.02
CA CYS A 587 -8.21 -22.18 27.31
C CYS A 587 -9.00 -21.36 28.31
N SER A 588 -8.86 -20.05 28.31
CA SER A 588 -9.59 -19.14 29.21
C SER A 588 -10.93 -18.68 28.64
N ASN A 589 -11.30 -19.11 27.42
CA ASN A 589 -12.50 -18.65 26.73
C ASN A 589 -12.56 -17.12 26.65
N GLY A 590 -11.38 -16.48 26.51
CA GLY A 590 -11.20 -15.05 26.65
C GLY A 590 -10.33 -14.44 25.56
N VAL A 591 -10.01 -13.18 25.76
CA VAL A 591 -9.22 -12.38 24.84
C VAL A 591 -8.03 -11.76 25.56
N VAL A 592 -6.87 -11.95 24.98
CA VAL A 592 -5.61 -11.32 25.38
C VAL A 592 -5.42 -10.08 24.52
N ILE A 593 -5.14 -8.94 25.16
CA ILE A 593 -4.84 -7.67 24.46
C ILE A 593 -3.40 -7.29 24.78
N THR A 594 -2.68 -6.84 23.77
CA THR A 594 -1.36 -6.23 23.96
C THR A 594 -1.20 -4.98 23.11
N ASN A 595 -0.24 -4.14 23.48
CA ASN A 595 0.05 -2.90 22.78
C ASN A 595 1.53 -2.81 22.39
N ARG A 596 1.85 -1.84 21.55
CA ARG A 596 3.18 -1.67 20.97
C ARG A 596 4.25 -1.38 22.03
N GLU A 597 3.86 -0.79 23.15
CA GLU A 597 4.75 -0.41 24.25
C GLU A 597 5.17 -1.61 25.09
N HIS A 598 4.39 -2.69 25.12
CA HIS A 598 4.71 -3.89 25.88
C HIS A 598 5.82 -4.71 25.21
N PRO A 599 6.98 -4.88 25.85
CA PRO A 599 8.13 -5.57 25.24
C PRO A 599 8.11 -7.10 25.45
N GLY A 600 7.21 -7.61 26.31
CA GLY A 600 7.16 -9.00 26.75
C GLY A 600 6.33 -9.93 25.87
N MET A 601 6.20 -11.15 26.33
CA MET A 601 5.30 -12.13 25.74
C MET A 601 3.91 -12.01 26.36
N THR A 602 2.90 -12.48 25.65
CA THR A 602 1.54 -12.59 26.14
C THR A 602 1.22 -14.02 26.51
N PRO A 603 0.14 -14.31 27.26
CA PRO A 603 -0.30 -15.69 27.52
C PRO A 603 -0.61 -16.54 26.29
N LEU A 604 -0.75 -15.92 25.12
CA LEU A 604 -0.80 -16.63 23.83
C LEU A 604 0.57 -17.21 23.38
N GLY A 605 1.64 -16.95 24.12
CA GLY A 605 3.00 -17.30 23.71
C GLY A 605 3.52 -16.46 22.55
N MET A 606 2.92 -15.29 22.30
CA MET A 606 3.23 -14.39 21.20
C MET A 606 3.56 -12.99 21.73
N SER A 607 4.57 -12.36 21.13
CA SER A 607 4.86 -10.94 21.33
C SER A 607 3.86 -10.05 20.54
N PHE A 608 3.86 -8.73 20.82
CA PHE A 608 3.09 -7.78 20.02
C PHE A 608 3.38 -7.92 18.51
N SER A 609 4.65 -8.04 18.14
CA SER A 609 5.04 -8.10 16.72
C SER A 609 4.54 -9.40 16.04
N GLU A 610 4.53 -10.52 16.75
CA GLU A 610 4.01 -11.79 16.22
C GLU A 610 2.49 -11.74 16.09
N MET A 611 1.77 -11.22 17.08
CA MET A 611 0.32 -11.01 16.98
C MET A 611 -0.01 -10.03 15.84
N ALA A 612 0.77 -8.96 15.71
CA ALA A 612 0.57 -7.96 14.66
C ALA A 612 0.73 -8.55 13.26
N SER A 613 1.61 -9.53 13.07
CA SER A 613 1.79 -10.21 11.79
C SER A 613 0.56 -11.01 11.35
N MET A 614 -0.32 -11.38 12.29
CA MET A 614 -1.54 -12.12 11.99
C MET A 614 -2.59 -11.29 11.24
N THR A 615 -2.59 -9.97 11.39
CA THR A 615 -3.57 -9.06 10.77
C THR A 615 -2.94 -7.99 9.90
N GLY A 616 -1.61 -7.89 9.88
CA GLY A 616 -0.89 -6.92 9.06
C GLY A 616 -1.01 -7.22 7.57
N GLY A 617 -0.80 -6.19 6.73
CA GLY A 617 -0.85 -6.35 5.28
C GLY A 617 -2.25 -6.49 4.69
N GLY A 618 -3.30 -6.08 5.43
CA GLY A 618 -4.68 -6.12 4.92
C GLY A 618 -5.34 -7.50 4.97
N VAL A 619 -4.85 -8.41 5.81
CA VAL A 619 -5.40 -9.76 5.98
C VAL A 619 -6.50 -9.78 7.04
N GLN A 620 -7.60 -10.48 6.76
CA GLN A 620 -8.62 -10.82 7.76
C GLN A 620 -8.26 -12.16 8.41
N THR A 621 -8.05 -12.16 9.73
CA THR A 621 -7.72 -13.37 10.48
C THR A 621 -8.72 -13.53 11.64
N PRO A 622 -9.75 -14.40 11.51
CA PRO A 622 -10.64 -14.68 12.61
C PRO A 622 -9.88 -15.04 13.89
N GLY A 623 -10.28 -14.41 15.00
CA GLY A 623 -9.60 -14.58 16.28
C GLY A 623 -8.50 -13.53 16.57
N PHE A 624 -8.15 -12.68 15.62
CA PHE A 624 -7.22 -11.56 15.81
C PHE A 624 -7.79 -10.25 15.26
N MET A 625 -7.62 -9.15 15.98
CA MET A 625 -8.09 -7.84 15.55
C MET A 625 -7.19 -6.72 16.09
N GLY A 626 -6.69 -5.86 15.19
CA GLY A 626 -6.06 -4.61 15.56
C GLY A 626 -7.09 -3.53 15.92
N HIS A 627 -6.79 -2.68 16.90
CA HIS A 627 -7.72 -1.62 17.34
C HIS A 627 -7.00 -0.48 18.08
N GLY A 628 -7.70 0.64 18.28
CA GLY A 628 -7.25 1.73 19.14
C GLY A 628 -7.46 1.42 20.62
N LYS A 629 -6.68 2.02 21.51
CA LYS A 629 -6.79 1.83 22.99
C LYS A 629 -8.19 2.17 23.52
N GLN A 630 -8.80 3.22 23.00
CA GLN A 630 -10.11 3.67 23.49
C GLN A 630 -11.26 2.69 23.19
N PHE A 631 -11.11 1.89 22.12
CA PHE A 631 -12.13 0.92 21.74
C PHE A 631 -12.30 -0.23 22.75
N ILE A 632 -11.24 -0.55 23.52
CA ILE A 632 -11.25 -1.60 24.57
C ILE A 632 -12.42 -1.40 25.55
N ALA A 633 -12.69 -0.16 25.91
CA ALA A 633 -13.73 0.18 26.88
C ALA A 633 -15.08 0.53 26.22
N SER A 634 -15.25 0.34 24.92
CA SER A 634 -16.52 0.54 24.24
C SER A 634 -17.49 -0.64 24.48
N LYS A 635 -18.76 -0.36 24.58
CA LYS A 635 -19.84 -1.39 24.62
C LYS A 635 -19.89 -2.21 23.33
N LYS A 636 -19.25 -1.74 22.26
CA LYS A 636 -19.18 -2.40 20.96
C LYS A 636 -17.96 -3.31 20.81
N PHE A 637 -16.97 -3.20 21.72
CA PHE A 637 -15.79 -4.05 21.68
C PHE A 637 -16.18 -5.52 21.77
N MET A 638 -15.98 -6.29 20.71
CA MET A 638 -16.34 -7.71 20.62
C MET A 638 -17.77 -8.02 21.06
N LYS A 639 -18.72 -7.13 20.76
CA LYS A 639 -20.12 -7.30 21.18
C LYS A 639 -20.68 -8.65 20.77
N ALA A 640 -20.32 -9.15 19.60
CA ALA A 640 -20.78 -10.42 19.06
C ALA A 640 -20.36 -11.64 19.91
N GLU A 641 -19.20 -11.56 20.54
CA GLU A 641 -18.59 -12.63 21.34
C GLU A 641 -18.86 -12.47 22.85
N GLY A 642 -19.59 -11.45 23.25
CA GLY A 642 -19.93 -11.21 24.66
C GLY A 642 -19.27 -9.96 25.25
N GLY A 643 -18.60 -9.18 24.46
CA GLY A 643 -18.08 -7.85 24.80
C GLY A 643 -16.88 -7.85 25.74
N PRO A 644 -16.63 -6.71 26.42
CA PRO A 644 -15.48 -6.54 27.31
C PRO A 644 -15.31 -7.57 28.41
N ALA A 645 -16.38 -8.27 28.80
CA ALA A 645 -16.31 -9.35 29.79
C ALA A 645 -15.40 -10.52 29.36
N ARG A 646 -15.03 -10.58 28.09
CA ARG A 646 -14.06 -11.56 27.57
C ARG A 646 -12.60 -11.17 27.76
N ILE A 647 -12.27 -9.95 28.18
CA ILE A 647 -10.89 -9.50 28.33
C ILE A 647 -10.27 -10.15 29.57
N VAL A 648 -9.31 -11.04 29.35
CA VAL A 648 -8.68 -11.85 30.41
C VAL A 648 -7.28 -11.38 30.78
N TRP A 649 -6.60 -10.70 29.86
CA TRP A 649 -5.23 -10.23 30.07
C TRP A 649 -4.92 -8.99 29.24
N MET A 650 -4.20 -8.03 29.83
CA MET A 650 -3.58 -6.91 29.12
C MET A 650 -2.41 -6.35 29.93
N PRO A 651 -1.42 -5.67 29.27
CA PRO A 651 -0.32 -5.04 29.98
C PRO A 651 -0.81 -4.05 31.04
N LYS A 652 -0.11 -4.00 32.18
CA LYS A 652 -0.48 -3.18 33.34
C LYS A 652 -0.68 -1.71 32.97
N ALA A 653 0.21 -1.15 32.17
CA ALA A 653 0.10 0.25 31.73
C ALA A 653 -1.19 0.49 30.93
N LEU A 654 -1.55 -0.43 30.03
CA LEU A 654 -2.79 -0.36 29.25
C LEU A 654 -4.02 -0.54 30.15
N LYS A 655 -3.95 -1.45 31.09
CA LYS A 655 -4.98 -1.72 32.08
C LYS A 655 -5.33 -0.49 32.91
N GLU A 656 -4.30 0.24 33.38
CA GLU A 656 -4.51 1.50 34.11
C GLU A 656 -5.07 2.61 33.20
N PHE A 657 -4.65 2.69 31.94
CA PHE A 657 -5.16 3.67 30.99
C PHE A 657 -6.67 3.52 30.75
N VAL A 658 -7.18 2.29 30.66
CA VAL A 658 -8.61 2.03 30.37
C VAL A 658 -9.47 1.86 31.62
N ARG A 659 -8.88 1.84 32.83
CA ARG A 659 -9.48 1.43 34.11
C ARG A 659 -10.87 2.03 34.35
N ASP A 660 -10.97 3.33 34.43
CA ASP A 660 -12.20 4.01 34.85
C ASP A 660 -13.33 3.77 33.84
N LYS A 661 -13.01 3.90 32.55
CA LYS A 661 -14.00 3.73 31.49
C LYS A 661 -14.43 2.25 31.34
N LEU A 662 -13.47 1.33 31.46
CA LEU A 662 -13.77 -0.10 31.36
C LEU A 662 -14.60 -0.61 32.55
N ASN A 663 -14.30 -0.17 33.77
CA ASN A 663 -15.12 -0.47 34.95
C ASN A 663 -16.53 0.10 34.79
N THR A 664 -16.67 1.35 34.31
CA THR A 664 -18.01 1.93 34.05
C THR A 664 -18.77 1.09 33.02
N THR A 665 -18.15 0.71 31.95
CA THR A 665 -18.76 -0.11 30.89
C THR A 665 -19.15 -1.51 31.43
N ALA A 666 -18.29 -2.16 32.24
CA ALA A 666 -18.55 -3.45 32.81
C ALA A 666 -19.70 -3.40 33.83
N GLN A 667 -19.77 -2.33 34.64
CA GLN A 667 -20.87 -2.11 35.56
C GLN A 667 -22.21 -1.91 34.82
N GLU A 668 -22.20 -1.11 33.72
CA GLU A 668 -23.42 -0.85 32.94
C GLU A 668 -23.92 -2.09 32.17
N LEU A 669 -23.02 -2.90 31.62
CA LEU A 669 -23.37 -4.06 30.79
C LEU A 669 -23.64 -5.33 31.61
N TYR A 670 -22.88 -5.55 32.70
CA TYR A 670 -22.83 -6.83 33.40
C TYR A 670 -23.08 -6.70 34.90
N GLY A 671 -23.17 -5.49 35.44
CA GLY A 671 -23.30 -5.26 36.87
C GLY A 671 -22.07 -5.67 37.68
N ILE A 672 -20.88 -5.62 37.06
CA ILE A 672 -19.61 -6.00 37.70
C ILE A 672 -18.86 -4.75 38.10
N ASP A 673 -18.63 -4.58 39.39
CA ASP A 673 -17.77 -3.53 39.94
C ASP A 673 -16.29 -3.97 39.85
N ASP A 674 -15.39 -3.01 39.68
CA ASP A 674 -13.93 -3.23 39.66
C ASP A 674 -13.48 -4.35 38.72
N PHE A 675 -14.17 -4.49 37.59
CA PHE A 675 -13.88 -5.53 36.58
C PHE A 675 -12.42 -5.59 36.16
N VAL A 676 -11.74 -4.44 36.05
CA VAL A 676 -10.33 -4.36 35.68
C VAL A 676 -9.42 -5.12 36.65
N ASP A 677 -9.78 -5.28 37.91
CA ASP A 677 -9.02 -6.05 38.91
C ASP A 677 -9.18 -7.57 38.75
N MET A 678 -10.09 -8.01 37.88
CA MET A 678 -10.21 -9.40 37.49
C MET A 678 -9.36 -9.77 36.28
N ILE A 679 -8.85 -8.78 35.54
CA ILE A 679 -8.01 -8.96 34.36
C ILE A 679 -6.55 -9.14 34.81
N ALA A 680 -5.86 -10.16 34.30
CA ALA A 680 -4.43 -10.39 34.57
C ALA A 680 -3.55 -9.40 33.78
N ASP A 681 -2.29 -9.27 34.20
CA ASP A 681 -1.25 -8.49 33.54
C ASP A 681 0.13 -9.17 33.67
N GLU A 682 1.18 -8.63 33.09
CA GLU A 682 2.53 -9.18 33.08
C GLU A 682 3.16 -9.31 34.47
N THR A 683 2.66 -8.58 35.48
CA THR A 683 3.12 -8.73 36.88
C THR A 683 2.52 -9.94 37.57
N ILE A 684 1.48 -10.53 36.96
CA ILE A 684 0.76 -11.69 37.48
C ILE A 684 1.21 -12.93 36.72
N THR A 685 1.10 -12.92 35.40
CA THR A 685 1.51 -14.04 34.55
C THR A 685 1.70 -13.64 33.08
N GLU A 686 2.60 -14.34 32.39
CA GLU A 686 2.78 -14.27 30.93
C GLU A 686 2.48 -15.61 30.25
N ASP A 687 1.95 -16.60 30.98
CA ASP A 687 1.63 -17.94 30.43
C ASP A 687 0.17 -18.31 30.67
N ALA A 688 -0.33 -19.26 29.87
CA ALA A 688 -1.72 -19.69 29.89
C ALA A 688 -2.14 -20.40 31.17
N GLU A 689 -1.25 -21.17 31.83
CA GLU A 689 -1.56 -21.89 33.08
C GLU A 689 -1.73 -20.91 34.24
N GLY A 690 -0.81 -19.96 34.39
CA GLY A 690 -0.91 -18.90 35.38
C GLY A 690 -2.13 -18.04 35.17
N LEU A 691 -2.47 -17.75 33.91
CA LEU A 691 -3.66 -17.02 33.53
C LEU A 691 -4.94 -17.76 34.04
N MET A 692 -5.10 -19.04 33.72
CA MET A 692 -6.24 -19.83 34.13
C MET A 692 -6.41 -19.88 35.66
N ASN A 693 -5.30 -20.05 36.38
CA ASN A 693 -5.33 -20.07 37.84
C ASN A 693 -5.82 -18.74 38.44
N TYR A 694 -5.29 -17.63 37.91
CA TYR A 694 -5.71 -16.31 38.36
C TYR A 694 -7.19 -16.01 38.04
N LEU A 695 -7.66 -16.32 36.83
CA LEU A 695 -9.05 -16.10 36.42
C LEU A 695 -10.01 -16.94 37.28
N ALA A 696 -9.65 -18.19 37.60
CA ALA A 696 -10.43 -19.06 38.47
C ALA A 696 -10.49 -18.51 39.91
N GLU A 697 -9.37 -18.02 40.45
CA GLU A 697 -9.33 -17.37 41.77
C GLU A 697 -10.22 -16.12 41.84
N LYS A 698 -10.20 -15.31 40.79
CA LYS A 698 -10.99 -14.08 40.68
C LYS A 698 -12.46 -14.32 40.32
N GLY A 699 -12.82 -15.51 39.86
CA GLY A 699 -14.17 -15.80 39.38
C GLY A 699 -14.49 -15.02 38.10
N HIS A 700 -13.53 -14.93 37.20
CA HIS A 700 -13.65 -14.11 35.99
C HIS A 700 -14.82 -14.58 35.11
N PRO A 701 -15.68 -13.65 34.60
CA PRO A 701 -16.90 -13.99 33.87
C PRO A 701 -16.65 -14.81 32.60
N ALA A 702 -15.55 -14.65 31.91
CA ALA A 702 -15.24 -15.39 30.69
C ALA A 702 -15.28 -16.90 30.84
N LEU A 703 -14.94 -17.43 32.05
CA LEU A 703 -14.95 -18.87 32.33
C LEU A 703 -16.33 -19.46 32.36
N GLY A 704 -17.36 -18.65 32.62
CA GLY A 704 -18.76 -19.07 32.68
C GLY A 704 -19.59 -18.73 31.44
N MET A 705 -19.00 -18.07 30.46
CA MET A 705 -19.69 -17.71 29.22
C MET A 705 -19.67 -18.86 28.20
N ASP A 706 -20.58 -18.82 27.23
CA ASP A 706 -20.61 -19.78 26.13
C ASP A 706 -19.26 -19.88 25.43
N PRO A 707 -18.80 -21.05 24.98
CA PRO A 707 -17.54 -21.21 24.26
C PRO A 707 -17.48 -20.34 23.02
N LEU A 708 -16.29 -19.78 22.76
CA LEU A 708 -16.01 -18.97 21.53
C LEU A 708 -15.86 -19.85 20.28
N PHE A 709 -15.59 -21.17 20.45
CA PHE A 709 -15.39 -22.14 19.37
C PHE A 709 -16.32 -23.34 19.54
#